data_007be76da09f6e7a96906b565f3ff0f2
#
_entry.id   007be76da09f6e7a96906b565f3ff0f2
#
_cell.length_a   1.000
_cell.length_b   1.000
_cell.length_c   1.000
_cell.angle_alpha   90.00
_cell.angle_beta   90.00
_cell.angle_gamma   90.00
#
_symmetry.space_group_name_H-M   'P 1'
#
loop_
_entity.id
_entity.type
_entity.pdbx_description
1 polymer ?
#
loop_
_entity_poly.entity_id
_entity_poly.type
_entity_poly.pdbx_seq_one_letter_code
_entity_poly.pdbx_strand_id
1 'polypeptide(L)'
;MQAITRFFVDRWQFSAVLFVLLAALGASAIFSIPKSEDPIVEFPGVAVAVILPGADAEQMERLVAIPIEDQVNAIEDIREIRSASRAGLAVINVEFEWGADAEEKFGEVVREINVVRPNLPDGVVDIRMRRYNPAQAAIVQMALTSDDASFRQLEAYAKGLRDAIERAPGVQQAEVWGAPPAEVRVAANLDQLAAYRLPLAAVAEALQREGVDTPVGAVESGGRRFNVQSSGSFDSLDEIRRVALRADNGSLVTVGDVANVSWENDERSHITRYNGQRAVFISAQARLGESIFDVISGIRPRVDAFEHSLPTNIELHRGFDQSETVTHRLGNLARDFAIALALVLLTLLPLGFRASIVVMVSIPLSLAIGVVAMQELGYSLNQLSIAGFVLALGLLVDDSIVVTENIARHLRQGMSPREAAIAGVSEINIAVIGCTATLLLAFVPLMALPEGAGAFVRSLPVAVVTTIIASLFVALTIIPFLASRLLPRSDSGHSNALLDGVMAAIHNIYRPALHVALAHPRKTVIIGLAAFVLSLGLIPRLGFSLFPENDSPYFLVDIETPQGSAVSETDAAVMYAERVLAAHPEIEWRFANSGRGNPQIYYNEIPPEQLSNQGQIYARFKEWRHDEGMRVITEIRTQLNQYPRARMNLRRFANGPPIEAPIAVRIRGPDLAALGELAGEVERIIRETPGARDVSNPMAERLIDLDLNIDDAAAALRGVPAGAIDQTLRIAIAGLPVAQFRDPAGDAFPVVLRAPREDAMPVSALERLYIWNGQGGATPLSELARPTMESSPASIDRVQRERTATVTAYTQPDFLISGVTADVAQRLEALRLPAGYSVSFGGEAEAQARSFGGLGPAILIAIFGVLAVLLLEFGTFAVTGVVAFVIPFGIMGGLIALFLGGESLSFTAIIGFVALIGIEIKNSILLVEFANQSRARGMPLREAIETAGEVRFLPVLLTSATAVGGMTPLLLENSPLFSPIAMVLIGGLISSTLIARIVTPAMYLLLAPKDESSGAVG
;
A
#
# COMPACT_ATOMS: atom_id res chain seq x y z
N MET A 1 -14.04 16.64 -39.46
CA MET A 1 -14.83 15.51 -38.95
C MET A 1 -15.76 14.89 -39.99
N GLN A 2 -16.58 15.66 -40.75
CA GLN A 2 -17.47 15.09 -41.79
C GLN A 2 -16.74 14.20 -42.81
N ALA A 3 -15.51 14.58 -43.23
CA ALA A 3 -14.70 13.77 -44.14
C ALA A 3 -14.26 12.43 -43.51
N ILE A 4 -13.98 12.40 -42.21
CA ILE A 4 -13.62 11.15 -41.46
C ILE A 4 -14.83 10.22 -41.38
N THR A 5 -15.97 10.69 -40.90
CA THR A 5 -17.18 9.88 -40.81
C THR A 5 -17.60 9.35 -42.18
N ARG A 6 -17.54 10.22 -43.23
CA ARG A 6 -17.80 9.81 -44.62
C ARG A 6 -16.84 8.67 -45.04
N PHE A 7 -15.54 8.78 -44.75
CA PHE A 7 -14.55 7.76 -45.09
C PHE A 7 -14.91 6.41 -44.48
N PHE A 8 -15.28 6.37 -43.19
CA PHE A 8 -15.63 5.12 -42.49
C PHE A 8 -16.97 4.53 -42.96
N VAL A 9 -17.95 5.34 -43.25
CA VAL A 9 -19.25 4.89 -43.76
C VAL A 9 -19.13 4.39 -45.22
N ASP A 10 -18.37 5.09 -46.06
CA ASP A 10 -18.22 4.77 -47.49
C ASP A 10 -17.31 3.56 -47.70
N ARG A 11 -16.23 3.44 -46.95
CA ARG A 11 -15.28 2.32 -47.01
C ARG A 11 -15.59 1.26 -45.93
N TRP A 12 -16.78 0.73 -45.93
CA TRP A 12 -17.27 -0.21 -44.91
C TRP A 12 -16.37 -1.42 -44.70
N GLN A 13 -15.69 -1.93 -45.74
CA GLN A 13 -14.76 -3.07 -45.63
C GLN A 13 -13.57 -2.69 -44.71
N PHE A 14 -13.03 -1.48 -44.90
CA PHE A 14 -11.97 -0.97 -44.04
C PHE A 14 -12.45 -0.86 -42.58
N SER A 15 -13.65 -0.30 -42.38
CA SER A 15 -14.23 -0.14 -41.04
C SER A 15 -14.48 -1.48 -40.36
N ALA A 16 -14.93 -2.50 -41.11
CA ALA A 16 -15.12 -3.86 -40.60
C ALA A 16 -13.78 -4.54 -40.21
N VAL A 17 -12.74 -4.40 -41.05
CA VAL A 17 -11.41 -4.95 -40.77
C VAL A 17 -10.80 -4.24 -39.55
N LEU A 18 -10.91 -2.92 -39.46
CA LEU A 18 -10.42 -2.16 -38.32
C LEU A 18 -11.16 -2.55 -37.03
N PHE A 19 -12.48 -2.72 -37.08
CA PHE A 19 -13.26 -3.19 -35.94
C PHE A 19 -12.75 -4.55 -35.42
N VAL A 20 -12.56 -5.51 -36.33
CA VAL A 20 -12.04 -6.85 -35.95
C VAL A 20 -10.62 -6.76 -35.40
N LEU A 21 -9.76 -5.93 -36.01
CA LEU A 21 -8.40 -5.73 -35.57
C LEU A 21 -8.34 -5.14 -34.13
N LEU A 22 -9.11 -4.08 -33.87
CA LEU A 22 -9.16 -3.45 -32.54
C LEU A 22 -9.72 -4.41 -31.48
N ALA A 23 -10.74 -5.19 -31.83
CA ALA A 23 -11.27 -6.21 -30.95
C ALA A 23 -10.25 -7.31 -30.66
N ALA A 24 -9.49 -7.77 -31.66
CA ALA A 24 -8.45 -8.78 -31.50
C ALA A 24 -7.26 -8.26 -30.69
N LEU A 25 -6.81 -7.03 -30.94
CA LEU A 25 -5.75 -6.38 -30.15
C LEU A 25 -6.17 -6.20 -28.68
N GLY A 26 -7.40 -5.76 -28.44
CA GLY A 26 -7.91 -5.64 -27.09
C GLY A 26 -8.04 -6.99 -26.37
N ALA A 27 -8.52 -8.03 -27.06
CA ALA A 27 -8.55 -9.36 -26.49
C ALA A 27 -7.14 -9.87 -26.15
N SER A 28 -6.15 -9.65 -27.03
CA SER A 28 -4.75 -9.98 -26.76
C SER A 28 -4.21 -9.23 -25.55
N ALA A 29 -4.49 -7.92 -25.45
CA ALA A 29 -4.03 -7.09 -24.35
C ALA A 29 -4.60 -7.51 -22.99
N ILE A 30 -5.86 -7.93 -22.92
CA ILE A 30 -6.48 -8.42 -21.66
C ILE A 30 -5.73 -9.65 -21.11
N PHE A 31 -5.19 -10.51 -21.99
CA PHE A 31 -4.42 -11.67 -21.56
C PHE A 31 -2.97 -11.32 -21.23
N SER A 32 -2.34 -10.38 -21.93
CA SER A 32 -0.92 -10.05 -21.79
C SER A 32 -0.62 -8.95 -20.79
N ILE A 33 -1.60 -8.11 -20.42
CA ILE A 33 -1.39 -7.03 -19.42
C ILE A 33 -1.06 -7.63 -18.04
N PRO A 34 -0.03 -7.14 -17.33
CA PRO A 34 0.26 -7.59 -15.98
C PRO A 34 -0.94 -7.42 -15.05
N LYS A 35 -1.16 -8.42 -14.18
CA LYS A 35 -2.28 -8.42 -13.22
C LYS A 35 -1.72 -8.41 -11.81
N SER A 36 -2.17 -7.45 -11.01
CA SER A 36 -1.78 -7.28 -9.61
C SER A 36 -3.01 -6.97 -8.75
N GLU A 37 -2.90 -7.12 -7.45
CA GLU A 37 -3.95 -6.72 -6.51
C GLU A 37 -4.09 -5.20 -6.48
N ASP A 38 -2.99 -4.52 -6.18
CA ASP A 38 -2.89 -3.08 -6.06
C ASP A 38 -2.00 -2.47 -7.14
N PRO A 39 -2.12 -1.17 -7.41
CA PRO A 39 -1.17 -0.45 -8.26
C PRO A 39 0.25 -0.57 -7.71
N ILE A 40 1.21 -0.77 -8.60
CA ILE A 40 2.62 -0.75 -8.24
C ILE A 40 3.03 0.71 -8.05
N VAL A 41 3.31 1.09 -6.79
CA VAL A 41 3.76 2.44 -6.44
C VAL A 41 5.19 2.35 -5.94
N GLU A 42 6.14 2.80 -6.75
CA GLU A 42 7.53 2.91 -6.33
C GLU A 42 7.69 4.09 -5.38
N PHE A 43 8.14 3.78 -4.16
CA PHE A 43 8.44 4.77 -3.15
C PHE A 43 9.94 5.06 -3.18
N PRO A 44 10.38 6.29 -3.48
CA PRO A 44 11.78 6.63 -3.52
C PRO A 44 12.34 6.77 -2.09
N GLY A 45 12.73 5.65 -1.48
CA GLY A 45 13.24 5.62 -0.13
C GLY A 45 14.24 4.48 0.09
N VAL A 46 15.15 4.68 1.04
CA VAL A 46 16.20 3.74 1.40
C VAL A 46 16.24 3.60 2.92
N ALA A 47 16.29 2.37 3.41
CA ALA A 47 16.56 2.04 4.80
C ALA A 47 18.02 1.57 4.95
N VAL A 48 18.72 2.15 5.92
CA VAL A 48 20.09 1.76 6.31
C VAL A 48 20.03 1.26 7.74
N ALA A 49 20.31 -0.03 7.96
CA ALA A 49 20.38 -0.63 9.29
C ALA A 49 21.83 -0.94 9.63
N VAL A 50 22.30 -0.45 10.77
CA VAL A 50 23.67 -0.64 11.26
C VAL A 50 23.65 -1.37 12.59
N ILE A 51 24.41 -2.46 12.67
CA ILE A 51 24.49 -3.32 13.86
C ILE A 51 25.82 -3.11 14.55
N LEU A 52 25.77 -2.64 15.81
CA LEU A 52 26.90 -2.46 16.70
C LEU A 52 26.57 -3.09 18.07
N PRO A 53 26.84 -4.37 18.26
CA PRO A 53 26.49 -5.08 19.48
C PRO A 53 27.14 -4.47 20.72
N GLY A 54 26.38 -4.34 21.82
CA GLY A 54 26.85 -3.82 23.09
C GLY A 54 26.79 -2.30 23.23
N ALA A 55 26.46 -1.55 22.19
CA ALA A 55 26.24 -0.12 22.27
C ALA A 55 24.81 0.17 22.78
N ASP A 56 24.66 1.14 23.68
CA ASP A 56 23.36 1.66 24.10
C ASP A 56 22.74 2.62 23.06
N ALA A 57 21.50 3.08 23.28
CA ALA A 57 20.80 3.94 22.33
C ALA A 57 21.50 5.29 22.12
N GLU A 58 22.12 5.89 23.16
CA GLU A 58 22.83 7.18 23.06
C GLU A 58 24.14 7.02 22.29
N GLN A 59 24.85 5.90 22.50
CA GLN A 59 26.06 5.58 21.74
C GLN A 59 25.71 5.34 20.26
N MET A 60 24.62 4.61 19.98
CA MET A 60 24.15 4.39 18.61
C MET A 60 23.74 5.70 17.93
N GLU A 61 23.07 6.59 18.64
CA GLU A 61 22.75 7.93 18.12
C GLU A 61 24.03 8.70 17.76
N ARG A 62 24.94 8.83 18.72
CA ARG A 62 26.13 9.69 18.60
C ARG A 62 27.17 9.13 17.62
N LEU A 63 27.43 7.82 17.66
CA LEU A 63 28.54 7.19 16.93
C LEU A 63 28.13 6.66 15.57
N VAL A 64 26.84 6.43 15.33
CA VAL A 64 26.33 5.82 14.11
C VAL A 64 25.30 6.69 13.41
N ALA A 65 24.18 7.02 14.07
CA ALA A 65 23.08 7.70 13.40
C ALA A 65 23.45 9.12 12.94
N ILE A 66 23.99 9.95 13.83
CA ILE A 66 24.37 11.34 13.50
C ILE A 66 25.40 11.41 12.36
N PRO A 67 26.53 10.65 12.38
CA PRO A 67 27.47 10.66 11.27
C PRO A 67 26.87 10.26 9.92
N ILE A 68 25.97 9.28 9.92
CA ILE A 68 25.28 8.84 8.71
C ILE A 68 24.28 9.90 8.24
N GLU A 69 23.44 10.45 9.13
CA GLU A 69 22.50 11.53 8.81
C GLU A 69 23.21 12.75 8.19
N ASP A 70 24.36 13.14 8.77
CA ASP A 70 25.15 14.27 8.28
C ASP A 70 25.70 14.01 6.87
N GLN A 71 26.15 12.78 6.59
CA GLN A 71 26.71 12.41 5.31
C GLN A 71 25.62 12.28 4.24
N VAL A 72 24.52 11.56 4.52
CA VAL A 72 23.44 11.38 3.54
C VAL A 72 22.66 12.67 3.27
N ASN A 73 22.65 13.62 4.19
CA ASN A 73 22.02 14.93 3.99
C ASN A 73 22.63 15.77 2.85
N ALA A 74 23.77 15.37 2.33
CA ALA A 74 24.40 15.99 1.16
C ALA A 74 23.76 15.59 -0.17
N ILE A 75 22.91 14.55 -0.17
CA ILE A 75 22.20 14.07 -1.37
C ILE A 75 21.07 15.04 -1.71
N GLU A 76 20.88 15.32 -3.00
CA GLU A 76 19.78 16.16 -3.48
C GLU A 76 18.42 15.42 -3.41
N ASP A 77 17.34 16.20 -3.43
CA ASP A 77 15.96 15.72 -3.42
C ASP A 77 15.56 14.90 -2.17
N ILE A 78 16.26 15.08 -1.05
CA ILE A 78 15.84 14.48 0.21
C ILE A 78 14.58 15.19 0.70
N ARG A 79 13.56 14.40 0.94
CA ARG A 79 12.29 14.83 1.52
C ARG A 79 12.35 14.77 3.04
N GLU A 80 12.78 13.63 3.59
CA GLU A 80 12.82 13.40 5.03
C GLU A 80 13.89 12.37 5.40
N ILE A 81 14.61 12.63 6.50
CA ILE A 81 15.49 11.66 7.14
C ILE A 81 14.89 11.33 8.50
N ARG A 82 14.67 10.05 8.77
CA ARG A 82 14.23 9.53 10.06
C ARG A 82 15.23 8.51 10.56
N SER A 83 15.67 8.60 11.79
CA SER A 83 16.49 7.59 12.42
C SER A 83 15.91 7.13 13.74
N ALA A 84 16.14 5.86 14.06
CA ALA A 84 15.81 5.25 15.34
C ALA A 84 17.07 4.54 15.85
N SER A 85 17.57 5.00 16.99
CA SER A 85 18.72 4.43 17.68
C SER A 85 18.27 3.63 18.88
N ARG A 86 18.59 2.35 18.91
CA ARG A 86 18.27 1.38 19.97
C ARG A 86 19.52 0.65 20.40
N ALA A 87 19.46 -0.10 21.48
CA ALA A 87 20.60 -0.89 21.92
C ALA A 87 21.08 -1.84 20.80
N GLY A 88 22.30 -1.64 20.32
CA GLY A 88 22.95 -2.44 19.29
C GLY A 88 22.48 -2.22 17.85
N LEU A 89 21.46 -1.39 17.59
CA LEU A 89 20.86 -1.20 16.27
C LEU A 89 20.54 0.27 16.00
N ALA A 90 21.00 0.82 14.88
CA ALA A 90 20.49 2.08 14.32
C ALA A 90 19.84 1.82 12.97
N VAL A 91 18.64 2.35 12.77
CA VAL A 91 17.92 2.30 11.48
C VAL A 91 17.73 3.73 11.00
N ILE A 92 18.25 4.04 9.83
CA ILE A 92 18.14 5.35 9.19
C ILE A 92 17.33 5.19 7.91
N ASN A 93 16.18 5.85 7.85
CA ASN A 93 15.30 5.86 6.69
C ASN A 93 15.46 7.20 5.97
N VAL A 94 15.84 7.16 4.72
CA VAL A 94 16.00 8.32 3.84
C VAL A 94 14.89 8.29 2.80
N GLU A 95 14.00 9.26 2.86
CA GLU A 95 12.91 9.44 1.91
C GLU A 95 13.25 10.55 0.93
N PHE A 96 13.05 10.32 -0.36
CA PHE A 96 13.28 11.29 -1.41
C PHE A 96 11.96 11.86 -1.96
N GLU A 97 12.06 12.99 -2.68
CA GLU A 97 10.92 13.60 -3.34
C GLU A 97 10.27 12.64 -4.36
N TRP A 98 8.94 12.70 -4.46
CA TRP A 98 8.19 11.88 -5.40
C TRP A 98 8.57 12.23 -6.84
N GLY A 99 8.98 11.23 -7.60
CA GLY A 99 9.45 11.37 -8.97
C GLY A 99 10.97 11.28 -9.13
N ALA A 100 11.72 11.24 -8.02
CA ALA A 100 13.12 10.88 -8.05
C ALA A 100 13.30 9.40 -8.48
N ASP A 101 14.35 9.11 -9.23
CA ASP A 101 14.67 7.74 -9.63
C ASP A 101 15.16 6.94 -8.41
N ALA A 102 14.37 5.96 -7.98
CA ALA A 102 14.65 5.18 -6.78
C ALA A 102 15.93 4.35 -6.87
N GLU A 103 16.32 3.89 -8.08
CA GLU A 103 17.57 3.15 -8.32
C GLU A 103 18.79 4.08 -8.22
N GLU A 104 18.71 5.26 -8.85
CA GLU A 104 19.77 6.27 -8.78
C GLU A 104 20.00 6.73 -7.34
N LYS A 105 18.91 7.08 -6.62
CA LYS A 105 18.98 7.53 -5.23
C LYS A 105 19.50 6.44 -4.29
N PHE A 106 19.14 5.17 -4.51
CA PHE A 106 19.75 4.06 -3.78
C PHE A 106 21.26 3.99 -4.01
N GLY A 107 21.72 4.12 -5.27
CA GLY A 107 23.13 4.18 -5.61
C GLY A 107 23.88 5.35 -4.95
N GLU A 108 23.22 6.51 -4.80
CA GLU A 108 23.77 7.67 -4.08
C GLU A 108 23.94 7.38 -2.58
N VAL A 109 22.90 6.84 -1.92
CA VAL A 109 23.00 6.46 -0.51
C VAL A 109 24.12 5.43 -0.28
N VAL A 110 24.22 4.42 -1.13
CA VAL A 110 25.30 3.42 -1.03
C VAL A 110 26.68 4.09 -1.13
N ARG A 111 26.86 5.06 -2.02
CA ARG A 111 28.14 5.81 -2.14
C ARG A 111 28.44 6.59 -0.85
N GLU A 112 27.48 7.33 -0.33
CA GLU A 112 27.64 8.14 0.89
C GLU A 112 27.90 7.29 2.13
N ILE A 113 27.22 6.15 2.28
CA ILE A 113 27.49 5.19 3.36
C ILE A 113 28.93 4.64 3.27
N ASN A 114 29.44 4.35 2.07
CA ASN A 114 30.83 3.90 1.92
C ASN A 114 31.84 5.01 2.25
N VAL A 115 31.50 6.27 2.07
CA VAL A 115 32.34 7.42 2.48
C VAL A 115 32.42 7.55 4.00
N VAL A 116 31.30 7.38 4.71
CA VAL A 116 31.27 7.50 6.18
C VAL A 116 31.76 6.25 6.89
N ARG A 117 31.75 5.09 6.25
CA ARG A 117 32.10 3.79 6.85
C ARG A 117 33.45 3.76 7.61
N PRO A 118 34.54 4.38 7.13
CA PRO A 118 35.81 4.43 7.88
C PRO A 118 35.74 5.26 9.18
N ASN A 119 34.73 6.10 9.33
CA ASN A 119 34.54 6.95 10.51
C ASN A 119 33.61 6.30 11.55
N LEU A 120 32.98 5.18 11.22
CA LEU A 120 32.16 4.42 12.15
C LEU A 120 33.05 3.56 13.06
N PRO A 121 32.55 3.18 14.27
CA PRO A 121 33.30 2.34 15.20
C PRO A 121 33.73 0.99 14.59
N ASP A 122 34.92 0.52 14.92
CA ASP A 122 35.47 -0.77 14.46
C ASP A 122 34.60 -1.98 14.88
N GLY A 123 33.73 -1.81 15.88
CA GLY A 123 32.81 -2.83 16.36
C GLY A 123 31.55 -3.03 15.50
N VAL A 124 31.34 -2.26 14.44
CA VAL A 124 30.20 -2.43 13.51
C VAL A 124 30.34 -3.78 12.79
N VAL A 125 29.36 -4.66 13.04
CA VAL A 125 29.36 -6.03 12.49
C VAL A 125 28.74 -6.06 11.10
N ASP A 126 27.68 -5.27 10.85
CA ASP A 126 26.92 -5.30 9.61
C ASP A 126 26.29 -3.94 9.29
N ILE A 127 26.25 -3.60 8.00
CA ILE A 127 25.53 -2.43 7.46
C ILE A 127 24.67 -2.94 6.32
N ARG A 128 23.36 -2.98 6.56
CA ARG A 128 22.36 -3.42 5.59
C ARG A 128 21.68 -2.22 4.97
N MET A 129 21.71 -2.15 3.66
CA MET A 129 21.00 -1.12 2.90
C MET A 129 19.89 -1.76 2.08
N ARG A 130 18.71 -1.23 2.19
CA ARG A 130 17.52 -1.78 1.51
C ARG A 130 16.72 -0.65 0.88
N ARG A 131 16.44 -0.79 -0.41
CA ARG A 131 15.50 0.10 -1.11
C ARG A 131 14.07 -0.30 -0.76
N TYR A 132 13.20 0.66 -0.52
CA TYR A 132 11.76 0.40 -0.46
C TYR A 132 11.25 0.01 -1.84
N ASN A 133 10.72 -1.17 -1.96
CA ASN A 133 10.19 -1.71 -3.21
C ASN A 133 8.89 -2.46 -2.92
N PRO A 134 7.76 -2.07 -3.53
CA PRO A 134 6.47 -2.76 -3.35
C PRO A 134 6.51 -4.23 -3.81
N ALA A 135 7.43 -4.59 -4.72
CA ALA A 135 7.66 -5.98 -5.12
C ALA A 135 8.29 -6.85 -4.01
N GLN A 136 8.69 -6.27 -2.88
CA GLN A 136 9.19 -7.02 -1.72
C GLN A 136 8.06 -7.66 -0.91
N ALA A 137 6.78 -7.31 -1.16
CA ALA A 137 5.68 -8.05 -0.59
C ALA A 137 5.68 -9.50 -1.11
N ALA A 138 5.58 -10.44 -0.18
CA ALA A 138 5.52 -11.86 -0.52
C ALA A 138 4.22 -12.17 -1.25
N ILE A 139 4.34 -12.88 -2.36
CA ILE A 139 3.19 -13.38 -3.13
C ILE A 139 2.71 -14.74 -2.63
N VAL A 140 3.58 -15.46 -1.90
CA VAL A 140 3.26 -16.71 -1.21
C VAL A 140 3.99 -16.77 0.13
N GLN A 141 3.34 -17.36 1.13
CA GLN A 141 3.94 -17.73 2.40
C GLN A 141 3.50 -19.14 2.79
N MET A 142 4.46 -20.01 3.06
CA MET A 142 4.27 -21.42 3.38
C MET A 142 4.94 -21.74 4.72
N ALA A 143 4.54 -22.84 5.35
CA ALA A 143 5.14 -23.33 6.58
C ALA A 143 5.53 -24.79 6.44
N LEU A 144 6.74 -25.14 6.85
CA LEU A 144 7.16 -26.51 7.14
C LEU A 144 7.05 -26.74 8.63
N THR A 145 6.23 -27.71 9.04
CA THR A 145 6.01 -28.07 10.46
C THR A 145 6.55 -29.45 10.74
N SER A 146 7.05 -29.64 11.95
CA SER A 146 7.42 -30.95 12.50
C SER A 146 7.55 -30.87 14.02
N ASP A 147 7.07 -31.89 14.72
CA ASP A 147 7.27 -32.03 16.15
C ASP A 147 8.62 -32.68 16.47
N ASP A 148 9.11 -33.59 15.61
CA ASP A 148 10.26 -34.45 15.85
C ASP A 148 11.55 -34.05 15.11
N ALA A 149 11.44 -33.38 13.95
CA ALA A 149 12.62 -32.99 13.18
C ALA A 149 13.47 -31.94 13.90
N SER A 150 14.78 -32.06 13.84
CA SER A 150 15.68 -31.00 14.33
C SER A 150 15.54 -29.72 13.48
N PHE A 151 15.87 -28.55 14.08
CA PHE A 151 15.89 -27.31 13.31
C PHE A 151 16.82 -27.37 12.10
N ARG A 152 17.98 -28.05 12.20
CA ARG A 152 18.89 -28.25 11.07
C ARG A 152 18.23 -29.03 9.93
N GLN A 153 17.41 -30.04 10.24
CA GLN A 153 16.66 -30.77 9.21
C GLN A 153 15.59 -29.89 8.57
N LEU A 154 14.80 -29.18 9.39
CA LEU A 154 13.79 -28.23 8.90
C LEU A 154 14.40 -27.14 8.04
N GLU A 155 15.56 -26.58 8.45
CA GLU A 155 16.28 -25.56 7.69
C GLU A 155 16.77 -26.11 6.35
N ALA A 156 17.33 -27.34 6.32
CA ALA A 156 17.80 -27.95 5.07
C ALA A 156 16.63 -28.15 4.08
N TYR A 157 15.49 -28.65 4.53
CA TYR A 157 14.30 -28.76 3.67
C TYR A 157 13.74 -27.40 3.29
N ALA A 158 13.71 -26.43 4.18
CA ALA A 158 13.26 -25.08 3.88
C ALA A 158 14.14 -24.40 2.81
N LYS A 159 15.47 -24.56 2.90
CA LYS A 159 16.42 -24.10 1.87
C LYS A 159 16.18 -24.83 0.54
N GLY A 160 15.96 -26.14 0.57
CA GLY A 160 15.62 -26.91 -0.63
C GLY A 160 14.33 -26.43 -1.32
N LEU A 161 13.29 -26.13 -0.53
CA LEU A 161 12.05 -25.56 -1.04
C LEU A 161 12.26 -24.15 -1.57
N ARG A 162 12.98 -23.27 -0.85
CA ARG A 162 13.39 -21.95 -1.32
C ARG A 162 14.05 -22.03 -2.70
N ASP A 163 15.06 -22.86 -2.84
CA ASP A 163 15.83 -23.01 -4.08
C ASP A 163 14.95 -23.57 -5.23
N ALA A 164 13.99 -24.44 -4.92
CA ALA A 164 13.01 -24.91 -5.90
C ALA A 164 12.08 -23.78 -6.37
N ILE A 165 11.63 -22.92 -5.46
CA ILE A 165 10.77 -21.76 -5.76
C ILE A 165 11.55 -20.70 -6.56
N GLU A 166 12.79 -20.39 -6.21
CA GLU A 166 13.63 -19.39 -6.91
C GLU A 166 13.90 -19.73 -8.37
N ARG A 167 13.88 -21.02 -8.71
CA ARG A 167 13.99 -21.48 -10.13
C ARG A 167 12.74 -21.24 -10.95
N ALA A 168 11.63 -20.81 -10.34
CA ALA A 168 10.41 -20.49 -11.09
C ALA A 168 10.58 -19.16 -11.84
N PRO A 169 10.14 -19.07 -13.10
CA PRO A 169 10.19 -17.83 -13.85
C PRO A 169 9.41 -16.72 -13.13
N GLY A 170 9.95 -15.50 -13.14
CA GLY A 170 9.31 -14.34 -12.54
C GLY A 170 9.47 -14.23 -11.01
N VAL A 171 10.03 -15.20 -10.32
CA VAL A 171 10.41 -15.08 -8.91
C VAL A 171 11.64 -14.17 -8.80
N GLN A 172 11.59 -13.21 -7.89
CA GLN A 172 12.72 -12.33 -7.56
C GLN A 172 13.63 -12.98 -6.53
N GLN A 173 13.04 -13.42 -5.42
CA GLN A 173 13.74 -13.97 -4.27
C GLN A 173 12.77 -14.83 -3.46
N ALA A 174 13.30 -15.83 -2.78
CA ALA A 174 12.59 -16.55 -1.73
C ALA A 174 13.44 -16.57 -0.45
N GLU A 175 12.80 -16.48 0.70
CA GLU A 175 13.45 -16.36 2.01
C GLU A 175 12.95 -17.43 2.98
N VAL A 176 13.84 -17.87 3.87
CA VAL A 176 13.55 -18.80 4.97
C VAL A 176 13.51 -18.03 6.28
N TRP A 177 12.47 -18.24 7.09
CA TRP A 177 12.20 -17.51 8.33
C TRP A 177 12.00 -18.46 9.50
N GLY A 178 12.51 -18.08 10.68
CA GLY A 178 12.29 -18.83 11.92
C GLY A 178 13.18 -20.07 12.11
N ALA A 179 14.12 -20.32 11.20
CA ALA A 179 15.15 -21.31 11.40
C ALA A 179 16.35 -20.65 12.11
N PRO A 180 16.67 -21.03 13.38
CA PRO A 180 17.90 -20.53 14.00
C PRO A 180 19.11 -21.11 13.27
N PRO A 181 20.13 -20.29 12.92
CA PRO A 181 21.29 -20.73 12.19
C PRO A 181 22.00 -21.90 12.91
N ALA A 182 22.37 -22.91 12.15
CA ALA A 182 23.16 -24.02 12.69
C ALA A 182 24.63 -23.60 12.87
N GLU A 183 25.25 -24.01 13.99
CA GLU A 183 26.66 -23.76 14.31
C GLU A 183 27.32 -24.99 14.93
N VAL A 184 28.62 -25.06 14.80
CA VAL A 184 29.42 -25.97 15.62
C VAL A 184 29.87 -25.21 16.87
N ARG A 185 29.30 -25.56 18.01
CA ARG A 185 29.59 -24.93 19.29
C ARG A 185 30.76 -25.55 19.98
N VAL A 186 31.72 -24.73 20.38
CA VAL A 186 32.82 -25.06 21.27
C VAL A 186 32.49 -24.44 22.63
N ALA A 187 31.82 -25.21 23.48
CA ALA A 187 31.40 -24.78 24.83
C ALA A 187 32.56 -24.96 25.79
N ALA A 188 33.27 -23.89 26.14
CA ALA A 188 34.46 -23.91 26.94
C ALA A 188 34.14 -24.22 28.42
N ASN A 189 34.77 -25.22 29.01
CA ASN A 189 34.67 -25.53 30.43
C ASN A 189 35.60 -24.61 31.23
N LEU A 190 35.03 -23.61 31.91
CA LEU A 190 35.79 -22.60 32.66
C LEU A 190 36.62 -23.18 33.79
N ASP A 191 36.13 -24.25 34.45
CA ASP A 191 36.83 -24.92 35.55
C ASP A 191 38.04 -25.71 35.02
N GLN A 192 37.93 -26.37 33.86
CA GLN A 192 39.05 -27.05 33.20
C GLN A 192 40.10 -26.05 32.69
N LEU A 193 39.65 -24.96 32.07
CA LEU A 193 40.53 -23.88 31.64
C LEU A 193 41.34 -23.33 32.83
N ALA A 194 40.67 -23.06 33.96
CA ALA A 194 41.36 -22.64 35.18
C ALA A 194 42.33 -23.67 35.70
N ALA A 195 42.02 -24.97 35.69
CA ALA A 195 42.91 -26.06 36.13
C ALA A 195 44.14 -26.15 35.30
N TYR A 196 44.05 -25.99 33.96
CA TYR A 196 45.18 -25.99 33.04
C TYR A 196 45.86 -24.62 32.90
N ARG A 197 45.39 -23.58 33.56
CA ARG A 197 45.85 -22.18 33.43
C ARG A 197 45.84 -21.70 31.99
N LEU A 198 44.75 -21.97 31.27
CA LEU A 198 44.52 -21.53 29.88
C LEU A 198 43.50 -20.41 29.82
N PRO A 199 43.86 -19.28 29.20
CA PRO A 199 42.85 -18.22 28.95
C PRO A 199 41.89 -18.65 27.84
N LEU A 200 40.66 -18.17 27.89
CA LEU A 200 39.66 -18.42 26.87
C LEU A 200 40.12 -17.93 25.49
N ALA A 201 40.86 -16.82 25.47
CA ALA A 201 41.50 -16.27 24.26
C ALA A 201 42.50 -17.24 23.60
N ALA A 202 43.22 -18.03 24.38
CA ALA A 202 44.18 -19.00 23.81
C ALA A 202 43.48 -20.13 23.04
N VAL A 203 42.28 -20.53 23.46
CA VAL A 203 41.44 -21.47 22.71
C VAL A 203 40.96 -20.83 21.40
N ALA A 204 40.52 -19.56 21.47
CA ALA A 204 40.15 -18.81 20.26
C ALA A 204 41.30 -18.72 19.24
N GLU A 205 42.49 -18.33 19.68
CA GLU A 205 43.66 -18.20 18.82
C GLU A 205 44.10 -19.54 18.20
N ALA A 206 44.03 -20.62 18.98
CA ALA A 206 44.39 -21.94 18.48
C ALA A 206 43.42 -22.40 17.38
N LEU A 207 42.11 -22.28 17.62
CA LEU A 207 41.10 -22.62 16.63
C LEU A 207 41.20 -21.72 15.38
N GLN A 208 41.47 -20.42 15.54
CA GLN A 208 41.66 -19.49 14.44
C GLN A 208 42.89 -19.83 13.59
N ARG A 209 44.01 -20.23 14.21
CA ARG A 209 45.25 -20.60 13.50
C ARG A 209 45.06 -21.86 12.66
N GLU A 210 44.38 -22.87 13.16
CA GLU A 210 44.15 -24.12 12.43
C GLU A 210 42.95 -24.09 11.50
N GLY A 211 41.96 -23.19 11.74
CA GLY A 211 40.71 -23.12 11.04
C GLY A 211 40.69 -22.21 9.78
N VAL A 212 41.83 -21.78 9.27
CA VAL A 212 41.92 -20.86 8.13
C VAL A 212 42.40 -21.56 6.87
N ASP A 213 41.57 -21.56 5.83
CA ASP A 213 41.97 -21.95 4.48
C ASP A 213 42.95 -20.93 3.90
N THR A 214 44.20 -21.29 3.75
CA THR A 214 45.20 -20.41 3.18
C THR A 214 45.54 -20.83 1.75
N PRO A 215 45.23 -20.00 0.72
CA PRO A 215 45.70 -20.25 -0.65
C PRO A 215 47.21 -20.08 -0.71
N VAL A 216 47.95 -21.19 -0.85
CA VAL A 216 49.40 -21.22 -0.81
C VAL A 216 50.03 -20.81 -2.16
N GLY A 217 49.30 -21.04 -3.26
CA GLY A 217 49.78 -20.69 -4.59
C GLY A 217 49.89 -21.92 -5.51
N ALA A 218 50.79 -21.89 -6.48
CA ALA A 218 51.00 -23.00 -7.42
C ALA A 218 52.45 -23.31 -7.60
N VAL A 219 52.81 -24.60 -7.74
CA VAL A 219 54.14 -25.12 -8.03
C VAL A 219 54.13 -25.75 -9.41
N GLU A 220 55.18 -25.49 -10.19
CA GLU A 220 55.38 -26.13 -11.50
C GLU A 220 56.43 -27.23 -11.38
N SER A 221 56.09 -28.41 -11.82
CA SER A 221 57.00 -29.55 -11.89
C SER A 221 56.65 -30.43 -13.09
N GLY A 222 57.66 -30.80 -13.86
CA GLY A 222 57.56 -31.72 -15.01
C GLY A 222 56.64 -31.21 -16.13
N GLY A 223 56.52 -29.87 -16.29
CA GLY A 223 55.67 -29.21 -17.29
C GLY A 223 54.18 -29.17 -16.91
N ARG A 224 53.86 -29.46 -15.67
CA ARG A 224 52.50 -29.35 -15.09
C ARG A 224 52.48 -28.34 -13.94
N ARG A 225 51.41 -27.58 -13.84
CA ARG A 225 51.14 -26.66 -12.75
C ARG A 225 50.19 -27.32 -11.73
N PHE A 226 50.65 -27.38 -10.50
CA PHE A 226 49.89 -27.91 -9.35
C PHE A 226 49.50 -26.77 -8.43
N ASN A 227 48.20 -26.59 -8.20
CA ASN A 227 47.76 -25.68 -7.16
C ASN A 227 48.00 -26.34 -5.81
N VAL A 228 48.71 -25.62 -4.95
CA VAL A 228 48.94 -26.03 -3.57
C VAL A 228 47.86 -25.40 -2.71
N GLN A 229 47.08 -26.24 -2.05
CA GLN A 229 46.03 -25.83 -1.12
C GLN A 229 46.44 -26.32 0.27
N SER A 230 46.37 -25.43 1.25
CA SER A 230 46.35 -25.78 2.65
C SER A 230 44.90 -25.70 3.11
N SER A 231 44.28 -26.83 3.40
CA SER A 231 42.91 -26.90 3.92
C SER A 231 42.96 -26.69 5.42
N GLY A 232 42.43 -25.60 5.90
CA GLY A 232 42.29 -25.26 7.32
C GLY A 232 40.83 -25.30 7.80
N SER A 233 39.84 -25.48 6.90
CA SER A 233 38.46 -25.68 7.37
C SER A 233 38.33 -27.08 7.98
N PHE A 234 37.64 -27.14 9.11
CA PHE A 234 37.33 -28.41 9.76
C PHE A 234 36.22 -29.15 9.01
N ASP A 235 36.40 -30.49 8.83
CA ASP A 235 35.37 -31.36 8.20
C ASP A 235 34.78 -32.37 9.19
N SER A 236 35.33 -32.49 10.41
CA SER A 236 34.83 -33.34 11.46
C SER A 236 34.91 -32.66 12.85
N LEU A 237 33.95 -32.96 13.73
CA LEU A 237 34.01 -32.48 15.12
C LEU A 237 35.24 -32.99 15.87
N ASP A 238 35.74 -34.15 15.48
CA ASP A 238 36.93 -34.72 16.10
C ASP A 238 38.24 -33.99 15.72
N GLU A 239 38.28 -33.33 14.57
CA GLU A 239 39.40 -32.43 14.24
C GLU A 239 39.43 -31.24 15.17
N ILE A 240 38.28 -30.60 15.42
CA ILE A 240 38.17 -29.49 16.36
C ILE A 240 38.58 -29.93 17.76
N ARG A 241 38.16 -31.12 18.20
CA ARG A 241 38.51 -31.66 19.54
C ARG A 241 39.99 -31.91 19.67
N ARG A 242 40.70 -32.26 18.59
CA ARG A 242 42.15 -32.56 18.56
C ARG A 242 43.04 -31.34 18.43
N VAL A 243 42.52 -30.15 18.22
CA VAL A 243 43.30 -28.91 18.17
C VAL A 243 44.13 -28.77 19.44
N ALA A 244 45.44 -28.59 19.27
CA ALA A 244 46.37 -28.58 20.37
C ALA A 244 46.51 -27.20 21.03
N LEU A 245 46.42 -27.20 22.35
CA LEU A 245 46.60 -26.06 23.23
C LEU A 245 47.86 -26.24 24.05
N ARG A 246 48.68 -25.20 24.14
CA ARG A 246 49.88 -25.24 24.96
C ARG A 246 49.60 -24.58 26.31
N ALA A 247 49.61 -25.38 27.39
CA ALA A 247 49.51 -24.87 28.72
C ALA A 247 50.81 -24.24 29.22
N ASP A 248 50.74 -23.33 30.19
CA ASP A 248 51.90 -22.62 30.74
C ASP A 248 52.98 -23.55 31.31
N ASN A 249 52.61 -24.72 31.82
CA ASN A 249 53.53 -25.75 32.34
C ASN A 249 54.19 -26.56 31.22
N GLY A 250 53.96 -26.22 29.93
CA GLY A 250 54.49 -26.91 28.77
C GLY A 250 53.77 -28.22 28.39
N SER A 251 52.70 -28.61 29.10
CA SER A 251 51.88 -29.76 28.72
C SER A 251 51.05 -29.47 27.48
N LEU A 252 50.84 -30.48 26.64
CA LEU A 252 49.95 -30.43 25.52
C LEU A 252 48.54 -30.85 25.97
N VAL A 253 47.60 -29.96 25.82
CA VAL A 253 46.17 -30.18 26.15
C VAL A 253 45.40 -29.99 24.82
N THR A 254 44.34 -30.73 24.63
CA THR A 254 43.47 -30.57 23.44
C THR A 254 42.24 -29.75 23.75
N VAL A 255 41.61 -29.19 22.71
CA VAL A 255 40.33 -28.49 22.85
C VAL A 255 39.26 -29.39 23.48
N GLY A 256 39.29 -30.70 23.14
CA GLY A 256 38.35 -31.69 23.71
C GLY A 256 38.52 -31.91 25.21
N ASP A 257 39.71 -31.59 25.81
CA ASP A 257 39.93 -31.67 27.24
C ASP A 257 39.37 -30.49 28.02
N VAL A 258 39.16 -29.34 27.36
CA VAL A 258 38.76 -28.08 27.98
C VAL A 258 37.43 -27.53 27.44
N ALA A 259 36.82 -28.17 26.45
CA ALA A 259 35.59 -27.72 25.85
C ALA A 259 34.75 -28.93 25.35
N ASN A 260 33.46 -28.76 25.35
CA ASN A 260 32.53 -29.68 24.67
C ASN A 260 32.27 -29.17 23.25
N VAL A 261 32.48 -30.01 22.22
CA VAL A 261 32.26 -29.69 20.83
C VAL A 261 31.05 -30.47 20.31
N SER A 262 30.03 -29.74 19.93
CA SER A 262 28.75 -30.31 19.48
C SER A 262 28.10 -29.46 18.38
N TRP A 263 27.22 -30.10 17.60
CA TRP A 263 26.28 -29.37 16.77
C TRP A 263 25.20 -28.73 17.62
N GLU A 264 25.00 -27.44 17.43
CA GLU A 264 24.00 -26.65 18.10
C GLU A 264 23.35 -25.68 17.12
N ASN A 265 22.33 -24.97 17.57
CA ASN A 265 21.81 -23.82 16.87
C ASN A 265 22.17 -22.54 17.64
N ASP A 266 22.32 -21.44 16.95
CA ASP A 266 22.44 -20.13 17.56
C ASP A 266 21.18 -19.80 18.41
N GLU A 267 21.24 -18.73 19.17
CA GLU A 267 20.13 -18.30 20.01
C GLU A 267 18.86 -18.07 19.19
N ARG A 268 17.75 -18.61 19.67
CA ARG A 268 16.46 -18.43 19.01
C ARG A 268 15.95 -17.01 19.22
N SER A 269 16.41 -16.09 18.39
CA SER A 269 15.99 -14.68 18.37
C SER A 269 14.67 -14.49 17.60
N HIS A 270 14.29 -15.45 16.76
CA HIS A 270 13.04 -15.47 16.01
C HIS A 270 12.39 -16.87 16.13
N ILE A 271 11.22 -16.94 16.78
CA ILE A 271 10.48 -18.17 16.98
C ILE A 271 9.22 -18.12 16.13
N THR A 272 9.01 -19.15 15.31
CA THR A 272 7.86 -19.24 14.39
C THR A 272 6.99 -20.46 14.65
N ARG A 273 5.68 -20.29 14.56
CA ARG A 273 4.67 -21.36 14.64
C ARG A 273 3.58 -21.20 13.62
N TYR A 274 3.10 -22.31 13.10
CA TYR A 274 1.91 -22.37 12.24
C TYR A 274 0.81 -23.14 12.98
N ASN A 275 -0.33 -22.49 13.20
CA ASN A 275 -1.46 -23.08 13.95
C ASN A 275 -1.06 -23.68 15.33
N GLY A 276 -0.07 -23.07 15.99
CA GLY A 276 0.44 -23.51 17.28
C GLY A 276 1.56 -24.56 17.21
N GLN A 277 1.85 -25.14 16.06
CA GLN A 277 2.94 -26.08 15.85
C GLN A 277 4.24 -25.38 15.47
N ARG A 278 5.38 -25.90 15.93
CA ARG A 278 6.70 -25.40 15.53
C ARG A 278 6.87 -25.44 14.01
N ALA A 279 7.27 -24.32 13.42
CA ALA A 279 7.36 -24.18 11.99
C ALA A 279 8.62 -23.43 11.56
N VAL A 280 8.99 -23.60 10.28
CA VAL A 280 9.90 -22.73 9.52
C VAL A 280 9.11 -22.20 8.34
N PHE A 281 9.13 -20.87 8.13
CA PHE A 281 8.37 -20.27 7.04
C PHE A 281 9.24 -20.06 5.80
N ILE A 282 8.61 -20.16 4.65
CA ILE A 282 9.18 -19.83 3.36
C ILE A 282 8.26 -18.80 2.70
N SER A 283 8.82 -17.65 2.35
CA SER A 283 8.13 -16.62 1.57
C SER A 283 8.80 -16.42 0.23
N ALA A 284 8.05 -16.02 -0.79
CA ALA A 284 8.60 -15.69 -2.09
C ALA A 284 8.01 -14.39 -2.64
N GLN A 285 8.83 -13.65 -3.35
CA GLN A 285 8.55 -12.34 -3.94
C GLN A 285 8.61 -12.44 -5.46
N ALA A 286 7.72 -11.71 -6.16
CA ALA A 286 7.73 -11.63 -7.61
C ALA A 286 8.61 -10.49 -8.11
N ARG A 287 9.14 -10.60 -9.32
CA ARG A 287 9.79 -9.47 -10.01
C ARG A 287 8.76 -8.41 -10.36
N LEU A 288 9.19 -7.17 -10.30
CA LEU A 288 8.34 -6.04 -10.65
C LEU A 288 7.83 -6.15 -12.09
N GLY A 289 6.53 -5.92 -12.29
CA GLY A 289 5.91 -5.97 -13.62
C GLY A 289 5.50 -7.36 -14.12
N GLU A 290 5.80 -8.43 -13.37
CA GLU A 290 5.34 -9.77 -13.72
C GLU A 290 3.87 -10.00 -13.31
N SER A 291 3.19 -10.86 -14.04
CA SER A 291 1.84 -11.30 -13.68
C SER A 291 1.90 -12.29 -12.53
N ILE A 292 1.21 -12.01 -11.43
CA ILE A 292 1.14 -12.90 -10.27
C ILE A 292 0.69 -14.30 -10.66
N PHE A 293 -0.26 -14.42 -11.59
CA PHE A 293 -0.77 -15.72 -12.05
C PHE A 293 0.31 -16.56 -12.74
N ASP A 294 1.15 -15.92 -13.57
CA ASP A 294 2.20 -16.63 -14.31
C ASP A 294 3.29 -17.10 -13.34
N VAL A 295 3.70 -16.24 -12.39
CA VAL A 295 4.69 -16.58 -11.36
C VAL A 295 4.19 -17.75 -10.50
N ILE A 296 2.96 -17.66 -9.97
CA ILE A 296 2.37 -18.71 -9.12
C ILE A 296 2.18 -20.00 -9.90
N SER A 297 1.78 -19.94 -11.19
CA SER A 297 1.68 -21.14 -12.05
C SER A 297 3.03 -21.84 -12.23
N GLY A 298 4.11 -21.09 -12.21
CA GLY A 298 5.48 -21.62 -12.22
C GLY A 298 5.93 -22.19 -10.87
N ILE A 299 5.46 -21.64 -9.75
CA ILE A 299 5.79 -22.09 -8.39
C ILE A 299 5.06 -23.40 -8.05
N ARG A 300 3.74 -23.48 -8.26
CA ARG A 300 2.89 -24.62 -7.83
C ARG A 300 3.44 -25.99 -8.17
N PRO A 301 3.79 -26.32 -9.44
CA PRO A 301 4.28 -27.65 -9.77
C PRO A 301 5.62 -27.99 -9.12
N ARG A 302 6.44 -26.98 -8.79
CA ARG A 302 7.71 -27.17 -8.08
C ARG A 302 7.49 -27.46 -6.60
N VAL A 303 6.55 -26.78 -6.00
CA VAL A 303 6.11 -27.02 -4.62
C VAL A 303 5.46 -28.40 -4.50
N ASP A 304 4.59 -28.78 -5.45
CA ASP A 304 3.98 -30.11 -5.49
C ASP A 304 5.05 -31.23 -5.58
N ALA A 305 6.02 -31.06 -6.49
CA ALA A 305 7.11 -32.03 -6.64
C ALA A 305 7.98 -32.13 -5.37
N PHE A 306 8.23 -30.98 -4.71
CA PHE A 306 9.01 -30.95 -3.47
C PHE A 306 8.25 -31.60 -2.30
N GLU A 307 6.95 -31.34 -2.17
CA GLU A 307 6.09 -31.93 -1.13
C GLU A 307 6.11 -33.46 -1.18
N HIS A 308 6.10 -34.06 -2.37
CA HIS A 308 6.22 -35.50 -2.54
C HIS A 308 7.60 -36.07 -2.12
N SER A 309 8.60 -35.22 -2.00
CA SER A 309 9.97 -35.61 -1.54
C SER A 309 10.16 -35.47 -0.04
N LEU A 310 9.22 -34.90 0.68
CA LEU A 310 9.32 -34.69 2.12
C LEU A 310 9.22 -36.02 2.88
N PRO A 311 9.97 -36.19 3.97
CA PRO A 311 9.81 -37.32 4.88
C PRO A 311 8.46 -37.20 5.63
N THR A 312 7.96 -38.33 6.10
CA THR A 312 6.62 -38.42 6.73
C THR A 312 6.46 -37.60 8.02
N ASN A 313 7.53 -37.17 8.62
CA ASN A 313 7.54 -36.37 9.85
C ASN A 313 7.63 -34.86 9.61
N ILE A 314 7.65 -34.42 8.36
CA ILE A 314 7.64 -33.00 8.00
C ILE A 314 6.43 -32.74 7.09
N GLU A 315 5.58 -31.80 7.48
CA GLU A 315 4.41 -31.40 6.73
C GLU A 315 4.58 -30.01 6.11
N LEU A 316 4.13 -29.86 4.87
CA LEU A 316 4.10 -28.58 4.17
C LEU A 316 2.68 -28.00 4.20
N HIS A 317 2.53 -26.80 4.74
CA HIS A 317 1.30 -26.03 4.76
C HIS A 317 1.38 -24.85 3.80
N ARG A 318 0.39 -24.76 2.91
CA ARG A 318 0.23 -23.64 1.98
C ARG A 318 -0.68 -22.61 2.63
N GLY A 319 -0.10 -21.57 3.19
CA GLY A 319 -0.86 -20.54 3.89
C GLY A 319 -1.34 -19.43 2.96
N PHE A 320 -0.53 -18.42 2.75
CA PHE A 320 -0.87 -17.27 1.92
C PHE A 320 -0.50 -17.51 0.45
N ASP A 321 -1.46 -17.25 -0.45
CA ASP A 321 -1.29 -17.23 -1.90
C ASP A 321 -2.03 -16.00 -2.45
N GLN A 322 -1.29 -14.97 -2.88
CA GLN A 322 -1.87 -13.72 -3.37
C GLN A 322 -2.74 -13.95 -4.62
N SER A 323 -2.47 -14.98 -5.43
CA SER A 323 -3.29 -15.27 -6.60
C SER A 323 -4.73 -15.61 -6.26
N GLU A 324 -5.01 -16.17 -5.07
CA GLU A 324 -6.38 -16.42 -4.60
C GLU A 324 -7.12 -15.10 -4.38
N THR A 325 -6.48 -14.15 -3.68
CA THR A 325 -7.05 -12.82 -3.41
C THR A 325 -7.33 -12.08 -4.72
N VAL A 326 -6.34 -12.07 -5.63
CA VAL A 326 -6.49 -11.42 -6.95
C VAL A 326 -7.59 -12.10 -7.77
N THR A 327 -7.67 -13.44 -7.77
CA THR A 327 -8.72 -14.18 -8.46
C THR A 327 -10.10 -13.84 -7.93
N HIS A 328 -10.27 -13.79 -6.62
CA HIS A 328 -11.53 -13.40 -5.98
C HIS A 328 -11.96 -11.98 -6.37
N ARG A 329 -11.04 -11.02 -6.28
CA ARG A 329 -11.31 -9.61 -6.63
C ARG A 329 -11.62 -9.44 -8.11
N LEU A 330 -10.78 -9.98 -8.99
CA LEU A 330 -11.01 -9.91 -10.43
C LEU A 330 -12.31 -10.65 -10.84
N GLY A 331 -12.62 -11.77 -10.19
CA GLY A 331 -13.86 -12.51 -10.40
C GLY A 331 -15.12 -11.73 -10.00
N ASN A 332 -15.10 -11.09 -8.83
CA ASN A 332 -16.17 -10.21 -8.37
C ASN A 332 -16.37 -9.04 -9.33
N LEU A 333 -15.29 -8.35 -9.69
CA LEU A 333 -15.33 -7.22 -10.63
C LEU A 333 -15.79 -7.62 -12.03
N ALA A 334 -15.42 -8.81 -12.51
CA ALA A 334 -15.92 -9.33 -13.79
C ALA A 334 -17.43 -9.61 -13.72
N ARG A 335 -17.91 -10.17 -12.62
CA ARG A 335 -19.34 -10.37 -12.35
C ARG A 335 -20.09 -9.04 -12.33
N ASP A 336 -19.55 -8.06 -11.59
CA ASP A 336 -20.15 -6.75 -11.42
C ASP A 336 -20.16 -5.97 -12.75
N PHE A 337 -19.12 -6.10 -13.52
CA PHE A 337 -19.05 -5.60 -14.90
C PHE A 337 -20.15 -6.25 -15.78
N ALA A 338 -20.36 -7.55 -15.70
CA ALA A 338 -21.42 -8.23 -16.44
C ALA A 338 -22.83 -7.77 -16.01
N ILE A 339 -23.04 -7.56 -14.72
CA ILE A 339 -24.29 -7.01 -14.15
C ILE A 339 -24.50 -5.57 -14.66
N ALA A 340 -23.45 -4.73 -14.59
CA ALA A 340 -23.49 -3.36 -15.08
C ALA A 340 -23.86 -3.32 -16.58
N LEU A 341 -23.22 -4.17 -17.38
CA LEU A 341 -23.50 -4.31 -18.81
C LEU A 341 -24.96 -4.71 -19.09
N ALA A 342 -25.49 -5.66 -18.31
CA ALA A 342 -26.89 -6.10 -18.41
C ALA A 342 -27.88 -4.97 -18.02
N LEU A 343 -27.58 -4.21 -16.94
CA LEU A 343 -28.38 -3.06 -16.53
C LEU A 343 -28.34 -1.95 -17.59
N VAL A 344 -27.17 -1.66 -18.15
CA VAL A 344 -27.02 -0.71 -19.26
C VAL A 344 -27.85 -1.15 -20.47
N LEU A 345 -27.82 -2.43 -20.85
CA LEU A 345 -28.64 -2.94 -21.94
C LEU A 345 -30.13 -2.75 -21.67
N LEU A 346 -30.57 -3.01 -20.44
CA LEU A 346 -31.96 -2.84 -20.02
C LEU A 346 -32.42 -1.36 -20.15
N THR A 347 -31.56 -0.41 -19.75
CA THR A 347 -31.86 1.03 -19.87
C THR A 347 -31.89 1.52 -21.32
N LEU A 348 -31.25 0.82 -22.25
CA LEU A 348 -31.23 1.16 -23.69
C LEU A 348 -32.40 0.57 -24.46
N LEU A 349 -33.15 -0.39 -23.94
CA LEU A 349 -34.28 -1.02 -24.64
C LEU A 349 -35.34 -0.03 -25.18
N PRO A 350 -35.64 1.11 -24.52
CA PRO A 350 -36.54 2.10 -25.04
C PRO A 350 -36.12 2.70 -26.40
N LEU A 351 -34.83 2.70 -26.74
CA LEU A 351 -34.32 3.15 -28.06
C LEU A 351 -34.63 2.19 -29.21
N GLY A 352 -35.09 0.97 -28.88
CA GLY A 352 -35.32 -0.11 -29.84
C GLY A 352 -34.14 -1.09 -29.94
N PHE A 353 -34.44 -2.37 -30.10
CA PHE A 353 -33.47 -3.46 -30.02
C PHE A 353 -32.26 -3.32 -30.94
N ARG A 354 -32.44 -2.86 -32.19
CA ARG A 354 -31.31 -2.66 -33.14
C ARG A 354 -30.43 -1.49 -32.79
N ALA A 355 -31.02 -0.40 -32.32
CA ALA A 355 -30.26 0.77 -31.84
C ALA A 355 -29.47 0.41 -30.57
N SER A 356 -30.08 -0.34 -29.64
CA SER A 356 -29.40 -0.83 -28.46
C SER A 356 -28.19 -1.72 -28.79
N ILE A 357 -28.27 -2.61 -29.77
CA ILE A 357 -27.14 -3.43 -30.23
C ILE A 357 -26.01 -2.56 -30.76
N VAL A 358 -26.32 -1.56 -31.59
CA VAL A 358 -25.31 -0.64 -32.16
C VAL A 358 -24.57 0.07 -31.04
N VAL A 359 -25.28 0.59 -30.05
CA VAL A 359 -24.69 1.26 -28.89
C VAL A 359 -23.89 0.30 -28.04
N MET A 360 -24.43 -0.90 -27.77
CA MET A 360 -23.74 -1.92 -26.94
C MET A 360 -22.38 -2.38 -27.49
N VAL A 361 -22.18 -2.38 -28.80
CA VAL A 361 -20.89 -2.72 -29.43
C VAL A 361 -19.80 -1.69 -29.07
N SER A 362 -20.17 -0.43 -28.78
CA SER A 362 -19.18 0.59 -28.43
C SER A 362 -18.48 0.28 -27.12
N ILE A 363 -19.17 -0.34 -26.15
CA ILE A 363 -18.65 -0.60 -24.82
C ILE A 363 -17.42 -1.52 -24.85
N PRO A 364 -17.54 -2.80 -25.30
CA PRO A 364 -16.41 -3.71 -25.28
C PRO A 364 -15.26 -3.24 -26.19
N LEU A 365 -15.59 -2.54 -27.27
CA LEU A 365 -14.57 -2.02 -28.18
C LEU A 365 -13.78 -0.85 -27.57
N SER A 366 -14.46 0.09 -26.92
CA SER A 366 -13.79 1.22 -26.24
C SER A 366 -12.94 0.74 -25.06
N LEU A 367 -13.43 -0.23 -24.29
CA LEU A 367 -12.67 -0.85 -23.21
C LEU A 367 -11.46 -1.62 -23.75
N ALA A 368 -11.62 -2.37 -24.82
CA ALA A 368 -10.52 -3.06 -25.48
C ALA A 368 -9.38 -2.12 -25.89
N ILE A 369 -9.73 -1.00 -26.52
CA ILE A 369 -8.75 0.05 -26.89
C ILE A 369 -8.15 0.69 -25.63
N GLY A 370 -8.95 0.93 -24.59
CA GLY A 370 -8.50 1.48 -23.30
C GLY A 370 -7.47 0.59 -22.61
N VAL A 371 -7.69 -0.75 -22.60
CA VAL A 371 -6.74 -1.71 -22.03
C VAL A 371 -5.44 -1.74 -22.82
N VAL A 372 -5.49 -1.71 -24.17
CA VAL A 372 -4.28 -1.60 -25.00
C VAL A 372 -3.51 -0.33 -24.64
N ALA A 373 -4.20 0.81 -24.56
CA ALA A 373 -3.55 2.07 -24.23
C ALA A 373 -2.92 2.05 -22.82
N MET A 374 -3.58 1.45 -21.85
CA MET A 374 -3.02 1.29 -20.48
C MET A 374 -1.76 0.42 -20.49
N GLN A 375 -1.77 -0.69 -21.22
CA GLN A 375 -0.61 -1.57 -21.35
C GLN A 375 0.58 -0.85 -21.98
N GLU A 376 0.37 -0.09 -23.05
CA GLU A 376 1.42 0.71 -23.71
C GLU A 376 1.96 1.84 -22.82
N LEU A 377 1.16 2.36 -21.88
CA LEU A 377 1.55 3.32 -20.87
C LEU A 377 2.22 2.68 -19.64
N GLY A 378 2.39 1.35 -19.60
CA GLY A 378 3.06 0.64 -18.52
C GLY A 378 2.21 0.38 -17.27
N TYR A 379 0.89 0.51 -17.35
CA TYR A 379 -0.02 0.24 -16.24
C TYR A 379 -0.45 -1.22 -16.18
N SER A 380 -0.72 -1.72 -14.96
CA SER A 380 -1.27 -3.06 -14.70
C SER A 380 -2.80 -3.04 -14.61
N LEU A 381 -3.40 -4.22 -14.81
CA LEU A 381 -4.79 -4.45 -14.45
C LEU A 381 -4.88 -4.76 -12.95
N ASN A 382 -5.36 -3.80 -12.18
CA ASN A 382 -5.47 -3.84 -10.73
C ASN A 382 -6.84 -3.34 -10.27
N GLN A 383 -7.13 -3.43 -8.96
CA GLN A 383 -8.45 -3.04 -8.43
C GLN A 383 -8.86 -1.61 -8.83
N LEU A 384 -7.94 -0.64 -8.84
CA LEU A 384 -8.27 0.76 -9.18
C LEU A 384 -8.45 0.97 -10.68
N SER A 385 -7.65 0.34 -11.54
CA SER A 385 -7.85 0.41 -12.99
C SER A 385 -9.17 -0.22 -13.41
N ILE A 386 -9.57 -1.32 -12.78
CA ILE A 386 -10.85 -1.99 -13.08
C ILE A 386 -12.01 -1.14 -12.57
N ALA A 387 -11.91 -0.55 -11.38
CA ALA A 387 -12.90 0.42 -10.90
C ALA A 387 -13.03 1.61 -11.87
N GLY A 388 -11.91 2.08 -12.44
CA GLY A 388 -11.90 3.08 -13.50
C GLY A 388 -12.66 2.62 -14.75
N PHE A 389 -12.50 1.38 -15.18
CA PHE A 389 -13.26 0.81 -16.30
C PHE A 389 -14.75 0.69 -16.00
N VAL A 390 -15.13 0.25 -14.79
CA VAL A 390 -16.55 0.18 -14.38
C VAL A 390 -17.17 1.58 -14.35
N LEU A 391 -16.44 2.56 -13.81
CA LEU A 391 -16.85 3.96 -13.81
C LEU A 391 -17.01 4.49 -15.25
N ALA A 392 -16.04 4.19 -16.12
CA ALA A 392 -16.09 4.59 -17.53
C ALA A 392 -17.27 3.95 -18.27
N LEU A 393 -17.70 2.73 -17.89
CA LEU A 393 -18.78 2.02 -18.55
C LEU A 393 -20.07 2.86 -18.62
N GLY A 394 -20.44 3.51 -17.53
CA GLY A 394 -21.58 4.42 -17.48
C GLY A 394 -21.42 5.66 -18.37
N LEU A 395 -20.18 6.07 -18.64
CA LEU A 395 -19.84 7.27 -19.40
C LEU A 395 -19.67 7.01 -20.91
N LEU A 396 -19.21 5.81 -21.28
CA LEU A 396 -18.91 5.41 -22.65
C LEU A 396 -20.10 5.35 -23.56
N VAL A 397 -21.23 5.00 -22.99
CA VAL A 397 -22.46 4.75 -23.74
C VAL A 397 -23.06 6.04 -24.28
N ASP A 398 -22.82 7.12 -23.57
CA ASP A 398 -23.49 8.40 -23.76
C ASP A 398 -23.23 9.01 -25.14
N ASP A 399 -21.96 9.08 -25.60
CA ASP A 399 -21.61 9.57 -26.94
C ASP A 399 -22.27 8.71 -28.04
N SER A 400 -22.28 7.41 -27.84
CA SER A 400 -22.86 6.43 -28.77
C SER A 400 -24.38 6.53 -28.81
N ILE A 401 -25.05 6.81 -27.66
CA ILE A 401 -26.50 7.04 -27.61
C ILE A 401 -26.86 8.27 -28.43
N VAL A 402 -26.19 9.41 -28.15
CA VAL A 402 -26.49 10.69 -28.81
C VAL A 402 -26.28 10.59 -30.32
N VAL A 403 -25.20 9.95 -30.76
CA VAL A 403 -24.91 9.72 -32.19
C VAL A 403 -25.98 8.82 -32.81
N THR A 404 -26.31 7.70 -32.19
CA THR A 404 -27.28 6.73 -32.72
C THR A 404 -28.70 7.30 -32.78
N GLU A 405 -29.11 8.05 -31.74
CA GLU A 405 -30.41 8.73 -31.69
C GLU A 405 -30.52 9.76 -32.80
N ASN A 406 -29.49 10.59 -33.04
CA ASN A 406 -29.50 11.59 -34.06
C ASN A 406 -29.56 10.98 -35.47
N ILE A 407 -28.83 9.90 -35.72
CA ILE A 407 -28.93 9.12 -36.97
C ILE A 407 -30.34 8.56 -37.14
N ALA A 408 -30.94 7.98 -36.09
CA ALA A 408 -32.30 7.44 -36.12
C ALA A 408 -33.34 8.53 -36.39
N ARG A 409 -33.12 9.76 -35.88
CA ARG A 409 -33.98 10.91 -36.19
C ARG A 409 -33.93 11.27 -37.68
N HIS A 410 -32.76 11.33 -38.29
CA HIS A 410 -32.62 11.59 -39.73
C HIS A 410 -33.22 10.49 -40.61
N LEU A 411 -33.11 9.20 -40.18
CA LEU A 411 -33.79 8.07 -40.83
C LEU A 411 -35.31 8.20 -40.79
N ARG A 412 -35.90 8.65 -39.68
CA ARG A 412 -37.33 8.93 -39.56
C ARG A 412 -37.79 10.10 -40.43
N GLN A 413 -36.91 11.02 -40.79
CA GLN A 413 -37.15 12.12 -41.74
C GLN A 413 -37.04 11.69 -43.22
N GLY A 414 -36.80 10.38 -43.50
CA GLY A 414 -36.81 9.80 -44.82
C GLY A 414 -35.43 9.78 -45.53
N MET A 415 -34.35 10.14 -44.83
CA MET A 415 -33.01 10.08 -45.42
C MET A 415 -32.53 8.63 -45.64
N SER A 416 -31.65 8.41 -46.63
CA SER A 416 -31.02 7.11 -46.79
C SER A 416 -30.09 6.81 -45.59
N PRO A 417 -29.91 5.54 -45.20
CA PRO A 417 -29.08 5.16 -44.06
C PRO A 417 -27.66 5.77 -44.09
N ARG A 418 -27.09 5.84 -45.29
CA ARG A 418 -25.76 6.44 -45.50
C ARG A 418 -25.77 7.96 -45.27
N GLU A 419 -26.74 8.67 -45.84
CA GLU A 419 -26.89 10.11 -45.69
C GLU A 419 -27.26 10.47 -44.25
N ALA A 420 -28.16 9.71 -43.62
CA ALA A 420 -28.56 9.91 -42.24
C ALA A 420 -27.36 9.72 -41.28
N ALA A 421 -26.47 8.74 -41.52
CA ALA A 421 -25.29 8.54 -40.68
C ALA A 421 -24.30 9.73 -40.82
N ILE A 422 -24.05 10.23 -42.04
CA ILE A 422 -23.15 11.35 -42.26
C ILE A 422 -23.75 12.66 -41.74
N ALA A 423 -24.99 12.96 -42.03
CA ALA A 423 -25.66 14.16 -41.59
C ALA A 423 -25.86 14.20 -40.08
N GLY A 424 -26.29 13.05 -39.50
CA GLY A 424 -26.52 12.93 -38.07
C GLY A 424 -25.26 13.18 -37.23
N VAL A 425 -24.10 12.66 -37.65
CA VAL A 425 -22.85 12.96 -36.98
C VAL A 425 -22.39 14.40 -37.20
N SER A 426 -22.52 14.89 -38.42
CA SER A 426 -22.08 16.27 -38.75
C SER A 426 -22.77 17.34 -37.94
N GLU A 427 -24.05 17.15 -37.58
CA GLU A 427 -24.85 18.09 -36.80
C GLU A 427 -24.39 18.21 -35.36
N ILE A 428 -23.89 17.10 -34.73
CA ILE A 428 -23.61 17.02 -33.31
C ILE A 428 -22.11 16.90 -32.98
N ASN A 429 -21.24 16.78 -33.98
CA ASN A 429 -19.82 16.43 -33.76
C ASN A 429 -19.08 17.44 -32.83
N ILE A 430 -19.36 18.74 -32.95
CA ILE A 430 -18.72 19.78 -32.12
C ILE A 430 -19.16 19.62 -30.66
N ALA A 431 -20.46 19.46 -30.44
CA ALA A 431 -21.00 19.28 -29.08
C ALA A 431 -20.49 17.98 -28.42
N VAL A 432 -20.39 16.87 -29.17
CA VAL A 432 -19.86 15.61 -28.65
C VAL A 432 -18.37 15.74 -28.28
N ILE A 433 -17.57 16.40 -29.15
CA ILE A 433 -16.16 16.67 -28.84
C ILE A 433 -16.01 17.59 -27.65
N GLY A 434 -16.82 18.67 -27.57
CA GLY A 434 -16.83 19.58 -26.41
C GLY A 434 -17.17 18.88 -25.12
N CYS A 435 -18.22 18.07 -25.11
CA CYS A 435 -18.65 17.26 -23.98
C CYS A 435 -17.54 16.28 -23.53
N THR A 436 -16.90 15.60 -24.49
CA THR A 436 -15.80 14.67 -24.16
C THR A 436 -14.57 15.43 -23.66
N ALA A 437 -14.26 16.60 -24.23
CA ALA A 437 -13.15 17.44 -23.76
C ALA A 437 -13.36 17.95 -22.32
N THR A 438 -14.58 18.35 -21.95
CA THR A 438 -14.89 18.74 -20.56
C THR A 438 -14.71 17.59 -19.60
N LEU A 439 -15.10 16.38 -19.99
CA LEU A 439 -14.93 15.18 -19.19
C LEU A 439 -13.45 14.80 -19.03
N LEU A 440 -12.66 14.86 -20.11
CA LEU A 440 -11.21 14.64 -20.06
C LEU A 440 -10.51 15.66 -19.15
N LEU A 441 -10.87 16.95 -19.25
CA LEU A 441 -10.29 18.00 -18.40
C LEU A 441 -10.68 17.88 -16.92
N ALA A 442 -11.74 17.16 -16.58
CA ALA A 442 -12.05 16.81 -15.20
C ALA A 442 -11.09 15.73 -14.68
N PHE A 443 -10.75 14.72 -15.49
CA PHE A 443 -9.93 13.58 -15.05
C PHE A 443 -8.42 13.79 -15.20
N VAL A 444 -7.96 14.50 -16.24
CA VAL A 444 -6.53 14.69 -16.52
C VAL A 444 -5.75 15.30 -15.34
N PRO A 445 -6.25 16.30 -14.60
CA PRO A 445 -5.54 16.82 -13.43
C PRO A 445 -5.36 15.79 -12.31
N LEU A 446 -6.24 14.80 -12.20
CA LEU A 446 -6.12 13.72 -11.23
C LEU A 446 -4.95 12.76 -11.55
N MET A 447 -4.54 12.67 -12.83
CA MET A 447 -3.36 11.90 -13.22
C MET A 447 -2.05 12.54 -12.75
N ALA A 448 -2.06 13.86 -12.53
CA ALA A 448 -0.91 14.65 -12.09
C ALA A 448 -0.86 14.88 -10.57
N LEU A 449 -1.71 14.19 -9.80
CA LEU A 449 -1.68 14.29 -8.34
C LEU A 449 -0.30 13.86 -7.80
N PRO A 450 0.31 14.69 -6.94
CA PRO A 450 1.60 14.38 -6.32
C PRO A 450 1.44 13.33 -5.22
N GLU A 451 2.56 12.95 -4.62
CA GLU A 451 2.65 12.08 -3.46
C GLU A 451 2.18 10.63 -3.67
N GLY A 452 2.36 9.82 -2.65
CA GLY A 452 1.99 8.41 -2.68
C GLY A 452 0.51 8.14 -2.92
N ALA A 453 -0.37 8.98 -2.38
CA ALA A 453 -1.81 8.87 -2.61
C ALA A 453 -2.17 9.11 -4.08
N GLY A 454 -1.55 10.14 -4.71
CA GLY A 454 -1.73 10.40 -6.14
C GLY A 454 -1.20 9.26 -7.00
N ALA A 455 -0.02 8.73 -6.68
CA ALA A 455 0.57 7.59 -7.39
C ALA A 455 -0.30 6.34 -7.27
N PHE A 456 -0.85 6.06 -6.07
CA PHE A 456 -1.74 4.93 -5.82
C PHE A 456 -3.02 5.02 -6.66
N VAL A 457 -3.71 6.17 -6.69
CA VAL A 457 -4.99 6.27 -7.39
C VAL A 457 -4.85 6.50 -8.90
N ARG A 458 -3.67 6.81 -9.41
CA ARG A 458 -3.43 7.25 -10.81
C ARG A 458 -3.95 6.27 -11.86
N SER A 459 -3.91 4.98 -11.59
CA SER A 459 -4.41 3.96 -12.53
C SER A 459 -5.91 4.09 -12.84
N LEU A 460 -6.71 4.62 -11.88
CA LEU A 460 -8.15 4.86 -12.07
C LEU A 460 -8.41 5.96 -13.11
N PRO A 461 -7.94 7.22 -12.97
CA PRO A 461 -8.16 8.24 -13.98
C PRO A 461 -7.51 7.92 -15.34
N VAL A 462 -6.39 7.18 -15.36
CA VAL A 462 -5.78 6.73 -16.63
C VAL A 462 -6.71 5.77 -17.36
N ALA A 463 -7.29 4.79 -16.67
CA ALA A 463 -8.26 3.87 -17.25
C ALA A 463 -9.49 4.61 -17.79
N VAL A 464 -10.00 5.60 -17.06
CA VAL A 464 -11.14 6.42 -17.48
C VAL A 464 -10.78 7.26 -18.72
N VAL A 465 -9.67 8.00 -18.67
CA VAL A 465 -9.24 8.90 -19.78
C VAL A 465 -8.98 8.13 -21.07
N THR A 466 -8.22 7.04 -20.99
CA THR A 466 -7.91 6.21 -22.17
C THR A 466 -9.17 5.63 -22.81
N THR A 467 -10.10 5.20 -21.98
CA THR A 467 -11.36 4.60 -22.43
C THR A 467 -12.32 5.64 -23.00
N ILE A 468 -12.38 6.85 -22.42
CA ILE A 468 -13.20 7.96 -22.94
C ILE A 468 -12.69 8.42 -24.31
N ILE A 469 -11.36 8.55 -24.49
CA ILE A 469 -10.76 8.88 -25.80
C ILE A 469 -11.11 7.80 -26.83
N ALA A 470 -11.03 6.53 -26.42
CA ALA A 470 -11.43 5.40 -27.26
C ALA A 470 -12.92 5.47 -27.64
N SER A 471 -13.80 5.81 -26.66
CA SER A 471 -15.24 5.95 -26.91
C SER A 471 -15.56 7.03 -27.93
N LEU A 472 -14.94 8.21 -27.81
CA LEU A 472 -15.10 9.27 -28.78
C LEU A 472 -14.70 8.82 -30.18
N PHE A 473 -13.57 8.12 -30.30
CA PHE A 473 -13.13 7.56 -31.58
C PHE A 473 -14.16 6.58 -32.15
N VAL A 474 -14.63 5.64 -31.34
CA VAL A 474 -15.63 4.63 -31.72
C VAL A 474 -16.96 5.27 -32.10
N ALA A 475 -17.43 6.25 -31.31
CA ALA A 475 -18.70 6.96 -31.56
C ALA A 475 -18.70 7.75 -32.87
N LEU A 476 -17.57 8.33 -33.28
CA LEU A 476 -17.48 9.13 -34.50
C LEU A 476 -17.12 8.31 -35.75
N THR A 477 -16.68 7.07 -35.62
CA THR A 477 -16.19 6.23 -36.74
C THR A 477 -16.97 4.93 -36.88
N ILE A 478 -16.91 4.04 -35.90
CA ILE A 478 -17.50 2.69 -35.97
C ILE A 478 -19.01 2.70 -35.76
N ILE A 479 -19.54 3.53 -34.86
CA ILE A 479 -20.97 3.63 -34.62
C ILE A 479 -21.75 4.12 -35.84
N PRO A 480 -21.35 5.20 -36.57
CA PRO A 480 -22.01 5.61 -37.81
C PRO A 480 -21.97 4.51 -38.89
N PHE A 481 -20.85 3.79 -39.00
CA PHE A 481 -20.74 2.64 -39.89
C PHE A 481 -21.76 1.56 -39.56
N LEU A 482 -21.83 1.11 -38.28
CA LEU A 482 -22.78 0.08 -37.84
C LEU A 482 -24.23 0.55 -37.97
N ALA A 483 -24.52 1.80 -37.57
CA ALA A 483 -25.85 2.39 -37.68
C ALA A 483 -26.35 2.45 -39.13
N SER A 484 -25.48 2.80 -40.08
CA SER A 484 -25.81 2.83 -41.51
C SER A 484 -26.19 1.46 -42.06
N ARG A 485 -25.84 0.35 -41.39
CA ARG A 485 -26.11 -1.02 -41.85
C ARG A 485 -27.21 -1.72 -41.08
N LEU A 486 -27.31 -1.44 -39.77
CA LEU A 486 -28.20 -2.19 -38.88
C LEU A 486 -29.53 -1.47 -38.59
N LEU A 487 -29.57 -0.13 -38.66
CA LEU A 487 -30.82 0.58 -38.41
C LEU A 487 -31.82 0.46 -39.58
N PRO A 488 -33.11 0.22 -39.33
CA PRO A 488 -34.12 0.08 -40.37
C PRO A 488 -34.50 1.44 -40.97
N ARG A 489 -34.90 1.42 -42.25
CA ARG A 489 -35.37 2.61 -43.01
C ARG A 489 -36.70 3.15 -42.51
N SER A 490 -37.49 2.36 -41.83
CA SER A 490 -38.76 2.80 -41.22
C SER A 490 -39.05 1.90 -40.04
N ASP A 491 -39.12 2.49 -38.85
CA ASP A 491 -39.84 1.87 -37.75
C ASP A 491 -41.33 2.08 -38.00
N SER A 492 -41.99 1.06 -38.54
CA SER A 492 -43.46 0.99 -38.52
C SER A 492 -43.90 0.83 -37.07
N GLY A 493 -44.18 1.96 -36.40
CA GLY A 493 -45.11 2.22 -35.32
C GLY A 493 -45.38 1.13 -34.26
N HIS A 494 -44.42 0.40 -33.79
CA HIS A 494 -44.61 -0.34 -32.54
C HIS A 494 -44.19 0.60 -31.41
N SER A 495 -45.19 1.28 -30.81
CA SER A 495 -44.97 2.01 -29.57
C SER A 495 -44.47 1.02 -28.52
N ASN A 496 -43.32 1.32 -27.93
CA ASN A 496 -42.84 0.54 -26.82
C ASN A 496 -43.55 1.04 -25.56
N ALA A 497 -44.36 0.20 -24.91
CA ALA A 497 -45.15 0.57 -23.72
C ALA A 497 -44.29 1.24 -22.62
N LEU A 498 -43.00 0.92 -22.57
CA LEU A 498 -42.01 1.53 -21.67
C LEU A 498 -41.74 2.99 -22.07
N LEU A 499 -41.54 3.24 -23.39
CA LEU A 499 -41.28 4.57 -23.90
C LEU A 499 -42.55 5.44 -23.73
N ASP A 500 -43.76 4.90 -23.98
CA ASP A 500 -45.03 5.62 -23.79
C ASP A 500 -45.26 5.96 -22.32
N GLY A 501 -44.87 5.08 -21.37
CA GLY A 501 -44.93 5.35 -19.94
C GLY A 501 -43.95 6.48 -19.52
N VAL A 502 -42.74 6.48 -20.02
CA VAL A 502 -41.74 7.56 -19.76
C VAL A 502 -42.22 8.86 -20.38
N MET A 503 -42.71 8.87 -21.62
CA MET A 503 -43.26 10.06 -22.27
C MET A 503 -44.49 10.61 -21.54
N ALA A 504 -45.35 9.75 -21.01
CA ALA A 504 -46.48 10.16 -20.16
C ALA A 504 -46.01 10.82 -18.85
N ALA A 505 -44.97 10.28 -18.24
CA ALA A 505 -44.37 10.90 -17.04
C ALA A 505 -43.75 12.28 -17.34
N ILE A 506 -43.07 12.42 -18.48
CA ILE A 506 -42.55 13.71 -18.94
C ILE A 506 -43.65 14.74 -19.12
N HIS A 507 -44.74 14.36 -19.78
CA HIS A 507 -45.85 15.26 -20.03
C HIS A 507 -46.66 15.62 -18.76
N ASN A 508 -46.86 14.66 -17.88
CA ASN A 508 -47.70 14.83 -16.70
C ASN A 508 -46.99 15.40 -15.47
N ILE A 509 -45.69 15.20 -15.34
CA ILE A 509 -44.91 15.62 -14.15
C ILE A 509 -43.94 16.73 -14.51
N TYR A 510 -43.06 16.50 -15.49
CA TYR A 510 -41.97 17.43 -15.78
C TYR A 510 -42.43 18.73 -16.45
N ARG A 511 -43.30 18.67 -17.46
CA ARG A 511 -43.77 19.84 -18.18
C ARG A 511 -44.47 20.85 -17.26
N PRO A 512 -45.42 20.47 -16.37
CA PRO A 512 -46.02 21.38 -15.40
C PRO A 512 -44.99 21.98 -14.44
N ALA A 513 -44.05 21.19 -13.95
CA ALA A 513 -42.97 21.66 -13.05
C ALA A 513 -42.06 22.69 -13.73
N LEU A 514 -41.68 22.45 -14.98
CA LEU A 514 -40.89 23.36 -15.78
C LEU A 514 -41.66 24.68 -16.05
N HIS A 515 -42.96 24.61 -16.37
CA HIS A 515 -43.77 25.77 -16.61
C HIS A 515 -43.91 26.67 -15.36
N VAL A 516 -44.05 26.08 -14.17
CA VAL A 516 -44.07 26.80 -12.88
C VAL A 516 -42.69 27.45 -12.63
N ALA A 517 -41.62 26.73 -12.88
CA ALA A 517 -40.28 27.24 -12.71
C ALA A 517 -39.97 28.43 -13.62
N LEU A 518 -40.36 28.35 -14.89
CA LEU A 518 -40.24 29.45 -15.88
C LEU A 518 -41.17 30.61 -15.64
N ALA A 519 -42.29 30.42 -14.91
CA ALA A 519 -43.16 31.51 -14.44
C ALA A 519 -42.51 32.31 -13.28
N HIS A 520 -41.67 31.68 -12.48
CA HIS A 520 -40.98 32.29 -11.33
C HIS A 520 -39.47 32.04 -11.30
N PRO A 521 -38.71 32.40 -12.31
CA PRO A 521 -37.33 31.93 -12.51
C PRO A 521 -36.40 32.35 -11.37
N ARG A 522 -36.52 33.59 -10.83
CA ARG A 522 -35.71 34.04 -9.68
C ARG A 522 -35.95 33.23 -8.41
N LYS A 523 -37.21 32.87 -8.11
CA LYS A 523 -37.52 32.04 -6.94
C LYS A 523 -36.97 30.63 -7.08
N THR A 524 -37.07 30.05 -8.28
CA THR A 524 -36.54 28.72 -8.59
C THR A 524 -35.02 28.65 -8.38
N VAL A 525 -34.28 29.63 -8.90
CA VAL A 525 -32.83 29.70 -8.73
C VAL A 525 -32.45 29.89 -7.25
N ILE A 526 -33.15 30.78 -6.52
CA ILE A 526 -32.89 31.03 -5.10
C ILE A 526 -33.14 29.78 -4.25
N ILE A 527 -34.24 29.06 -4.50
CA ILE A 527 -34.57 27.81 -3.78
C ILE A 527 -33.51 26.75 -4.05
N GLY A 528 -33.10 26.57 -5.30
CA GLY A 528 -32.01 25.64 -5.67
C GLY A 528 -30.70 25.98 -4.96
N LEU A 529 -30.30 27.25 -4.97
CA LEU A 529 -29.09 27.70 -4.29
C LEU A 529 -29.17 27.54 -2.77
N ALA A 530 -30.35 27.84 -2.18
CA ALA A 530 -30.55 27.64 -0.73
C ALA A 530 -30.44 26.15 -0.34
N ALA A 531 -31.01 25.25 -1.15
CA ALA A 531 -30.87 23.81 -0.93
C ALA A 531 -29.41 23.35 -1.01
N PHE A 532 -28.63 23.86 -1.98
CA PHE A 532 -27.18 23.59 -2.06
C PHE A 532 -26.44 24.09 -0.81
N VAL A 533 -26.65 25.34 -0.41
CA VAL A 533 -26.00 25.91 0.78
C VAL A 533 -26.34 25.10 2.04
N LEU A 534 -27.60 24.65 2.16
CA LEU A 534 -28.02 23.81 3.28
C LEU A 534 -27.28 22.45 3.27
N SER A 535 -27.05 21.87 2.08
CA SER A 535 -26.33 20.59 1.96
C SER A 535 -24.86 20.68 2.37
N LEU A 536 -24.23 21.85 2.24
CA LEU A 536 -22.86 22.07 2.75
C LEU A 536 -22.76 21.90 4.27
N GLY A 537 -23.87 22.10 5.00
CA GLY A 537 -23.95 21.82 6.44
C GLY A 537 -23.81 20.34 6.81
N LEU A 538 -23.80 19.42 5.83
CA LEU A 538 -23.52 18.01 6.06
C LEU A 538 -22.00 17.72 6.13
N ILE A 539 -21.15 18.55 5.54
CA ILE A 539 -19.70 18.33 5.49
C ILE A 539 -19.09 18.08 6.88
N PRO A 540 -19.36 18.89 7.92
CA PRO A 540 -18.81 18.63 9.25
C PRO A 540 -19.30 17.33 9.89
N ARG A 541 -20.45 16.78 9.45
CA ARG A 541 -21.01 15.53 9.96
C ARG A 541 -20.48 14.29 9.25
N LEU A 542 -20.05 14.44 8.00
CA LEU A 542 -19.45 13.36 7.22
C LEU A 542 -18.05 13.04 7.70
N GLY A 543 -17.29 14.04 8.19
CA GLY A 543 -15.88 13.91 8.52
C GLY A 543 -15.01 13.61 7.32
N PHE A 544 -13.69 13.52 7.57
CA PHE A 544 -12.70 13.19 6.53
C PHE A 544 -11.98 11.90 6.87
N SER A 545 -11.69 11.08 5.87
CA SER A 545 -10.78 9.93 5.95
C SER A 545 -9.87 9.91 4.74
N LEU A 546 -8.65 9.38 4.88
CA LEU A 546 -7.73 9.30 3.74
C LEU A 546 -8.08 8.09 2.88
N PHE A 547 -7.83 6.90 3.39
CA PHE A 547 -8.20 5.64 2.77
C PHE A 547 -8.88 4.74 3.79
N PRO A 548 -9.91 3.98 3.40
CA PRO A 548 -10.56 3.03 4.27
C PRO A 548 -9.71 1.77 4.46
N GLU A 549 -10.03 1.00 5.52
CA GLU A 549 -9.48 -0.34 5.70
C GLU A 549 -9.81 -1.24 4.49
N ASN A 550 -8.90 -2.16 4.20
CA ASN A 550 -9.06 -3.12 3.11
C ASN A 550 -10.12 -4.17 3.49
N ASP A 551 -11.01 -4.48 2.55
CA ASP A 551 -12.01 -5.53 2.73
C ASP A 551 -11.42 -6.89 2.34
N SER A 552 -10.50 -7.40 3.18
CA SER A 552 -9.82 -8.69 3.00
C SER A 552 -10.01 -9.58 4.22
N PRO A 553 -9.93 -10.92 4.07
CA PRO A 553 -10.07 -11.86 5.18
C PRO A 553 -8.84 -11.91 6.09
N TYR A 554 -7.82 -11.09 5.84
CA TYR A 554 -6.56 -11.11 6.56
C TYR A 554 -6.48 -10.02 7.60
N PHE A 555 -5.75 -10.31 8.69
CA PHE A 555 -5.46 -9.34 9.76
C PHE A 555 -4.14 -9.66 10.45
N LEU A 556 -3.62 -8.69 11.17
CA LEU A 556 -2.43 -8.80 12.00
C LEU A 556 -2.79 -8.62 13.47
N VAL A 557 -2.10 -9.33 14.34
CA VAL A 557 -2.06 -9.06 15.79
C VAL A 557 -0.63 -8.69 16.11
N ASP A 558 -0.40 -7.41 16.39
CA ASP A 558 0.88 -6.91 16.87
C ASP A 558 0.94 -7.09 18.37
N ILE A 559 2.04 -7.66 18.87
CA ILE A 559 2.24 -8.01 20.27
C ILE A 559 3.53 -7.34 20.73
N GLU A 560 3.43 -6.54 21.76
CA GLU A 560 4.56 -5.80 22.32
C GLU A 560 4.62 -6.03 23.81
N THR A 561 5.71 -6.66 24.26
CA THR A 561 6.05 -6.80 25.67
C THR A 561 6.90 -5.62 26.13
N PRO A 562 7.05 -5.35 27.42
CA PRO A 562 7.89 -4.28 27.93
C PRO A 562 9.30 -4.32 27.34
N GLN A 563 9.89 -3.16 27.10
CA GLN A 563 11.26 -3.06 26.57
C GLN A 563 12.25 -3.81 27.46
N GLY A 564 13.22 -4.50 26.84
CA GLY A 564 14.15 -5.36 27.56
C GLY A 564 13.61 -6.75 27.91
N SER A 565 12.36 -7.07 27.52
CA SER A 565 11.86 -8.44 27.67
C SER A 565 12.67 -9.43 26.83
N ALA A 566 12.93 -10.60 27.40
CA ALA A 566 13.51 -11.72 26.65
C ALA A 566 12.48 -12.23 25.61
N VAL A 567 12.97 -12.81 24.53
CA VAL A 567 12.09 -13.39 23.49
C VAL A 567 11.14 -14.45 24.03
N SER A 568 11.52 -15.15 25.11
CA SER A 568 10.67 -16.14 25.80
C SER A 568 9.41 -15.53 26.44
N GLU A 569 9.51 -14.31 27.00
CA GLU A 569 8.34 -13.59 27.53
C GLU A 569 7.41 -13.14 26.40
N THR A 570 7.98 -12.67 25.32
CA THR A 570 7.23 -12.32 24.10
C THR A 570 6.57 -13.57 23.50
N ASP A 571 7.28 -14.69 23.50
CA ASP A 571 6.74 -15.97 23.02
C ASP A 571 5.57 -16.45 23.87
N ALA A 572 5.64 -16.27 25.19
CA ALA A 572 4.52 -16.58 26.08
C ALA A 572 3.28 -15.73 25.78
N ALA A 573 3.48 -14.44 25.45
CA ALA A 573 2.41 -13.53 25.04
C ALA A 573 1.83 -13.94 23.67
N VAL A 574 2.68 -14.29 22.70
CA VAL A 574 2.26 -14.78 21.37
C VAL A 574 1.48 -16.09 21.52
N MET A 575 1.93 -17.05 22.35
CA MET A 575 1.19 -18.27 22.61
C MET A 575 -0.18 -18.03 23.27
N TYR A 576 -0.29 -17.00 24.12
CA TYR A 576 -1.61 -16.60 24.63
C TYR A 576 -2.52 -16.12 23.50
N ALA A 577 -2.04 -15.24 22.64
CA ALA A 577 -2.80 -14.75 21.50
C ALA A 577 -3.18 -15.86 20.51
N GLU A 578 -2.28 -16.83 20.25
CA GLU A 578 -2.57 -18.02 19.45
C GLU A 578 -3.72 -18.85 20.04
N ARG A 579 -3.77 -19.01 21.38
CA ARG A 579 -4.87 -19.74 22.05
C ARG A 579 -6.19 -19.01 21.93
N VAL A 580 -6.18 -17.67 22.06
CA VAL A 580 -7.38 -16.84 21.84
C VAL A 580 -7.88 -17.04 20.41
N LEU A 581 -7.02 -16.90 19.43
CA LEU A 581 -7.39 -17.06 18.01
C LEU A 581 -7.85 -18.50 17.69
N ALA A 582 -7.25 -19.51 18.33
CA ALA A 582 -7.64 -20.91 18.13
C ALA A 582 -9.04 -21.24 18.68
N ALA A 583 -9.54 -20.47 19.63
CA ALA A 583 -10.88 -20.64 20.18
C ALA A 583 -11.98 -20.14 19.22
N HIS A 584 -11.63 -19.39 18.18
CA HIS A 584 -12.54 -18.85 17.18
C HIS A 584 -12.54 -19.71 15.91
N PRO A 585 -13.59 -20.51 15.65
CA PRO A 585 -13.65 -21.43 14.51
C PRO A 585 -13.70 -20.72 13.15
N GLU A 586 -13.97 -19.41 13.14
CA GLU A 586 -13.96 -18.54 11.96
C GLU A 586 -12.55 -18.31 11.41
N ILE A 587 -11.51 -18.51 12.24
CA ILE A 587 -10.11 -18.37 11.83
C ILE A 587 -9.66 -19.66 11.15
N GLU A 588 -9.10 -19.52 9.94
CA GLU A 588 -8.64 -20.65 9.13
C GLU A 588 -7.23 -21.08 9.53
N TRP A 589 -6.31 -20.12 9.51
CA TRP A 589 -4.91 -20.35 9.86
C TRP A 589 -4.27 -19.11 10.47
N ARG A 590 -3.12 -19.32 11.11
CA ARG A 590 -2.31 -18.27 11.74
C ARG A 590 -0.83 -18.62 11.66
N PHE A 591 -0.03 -17.63 11.22
CA PHE A 591 1.42 -17.61 11.25
C PHE A 591 1.85 -16.76 12.43
N ALA A 592 2.45 -17.35 13.43
CA ALA A 592 2.89 -16.66 14.63
C ALA A 592 4.40 -16.44 14.60
N ASN A 593 4.84 -15.26 14.97
CA ASN A 593 6.22 -14.82 15.02
C ASN A 593 6.50 -14.18 16.38
N SER A 594 7.56 -14.61 17.07
CA SER A 594 8.08 -14.00 18.30
C SER A 594 9.50 -13.53 18.07
N GLY A 595 9.84 -12.31 18.48
CA GLY A 595 11.15 -11.69 18.28
C GLY A 595 11.35 -11.01 16.92
N ARG A 596 10.36 -11.08 16.02
CA ARG A 596 10.36 -10.44 14.72
C ARG A 596 8.94 -10.35 14.16
N GLY A 597 8.70 -9.43 13.21
CA GLY A 597 7.46 -9.38 12.44
C GLY A 597 7.32 -10.53 11.43
N ASN A 598 6.10 -10.74 10.92
CA ASN A 598 5.85 -11.65 9.81
C ASN A 598 6.56 -11.14 8.53
N PRO A 599 6.95 -12.00 7.57
CA PRO A 599 7.35 -11.55 6.24
C PRO A 599 6.38 -10.52 5.68
N GLN A 600 6.90 -9.52 4.97
CA GLN A 600 6.05 -8.49 4.36
C GLN A 600 5.09 -9.14 3.36
N ILE A 601 3.79 -9.09 3.65
CA ILE A 601 2.71 -9.71 2.87
C ILE A 601 1.82 -8.70 2.17
N TYR A 602 1.93 -7.44 2.52
CA TYR A 602 1.17 -6.36 1.92
C TYR A 602 2.09 -5.16 1.65
N TYR A 603 1.87 -4.45 0.54
CA TYR A 603 2.82 -3.46 0.01
C TYR A 603 3.11 -2.29 0.97
N ASN A 604 2.15 -1.90 1.81
CA ASN A 604 2.30 -0.80 2.77
C ASN A 604 2.49 -1.24 4.22
N GLU A 605 2.60 -2.55 4.48
CA GLU A 605 2.89 -3.10 5.79
C GLU A 605 4.38 -3.38 5.93
N ILE A 606 5.07 -2.51 6.64
CA ILE A 606 6.49 -2.69 6.93
C ILE A 606 6.61 -3.55 8.19
N PRO A 607 7.16 -4.77 8.11
CA PRO A 607 7.31 -5.63 9.27
C PRO A 607 8.20 -4.98 10.32
N PRO A 608 7.91 -5.14 11.62
CA PRO A 608 8.84 -4.79 12.67
C PRO A 608 10.19 -5.46 12.48
N GLU A 609 11.27 -4.73 12.78
CA GLU A 609 12.62 -5.27 12.80
C GLU A 609 12.75 -6.38 13.86
N GLN A 610 13.88 -7.10 13.87
CA GLN A 610 14.14 -8.15 14.84
C GLN A 610 14.39 -7.55 16.22
N LEU A 611 13.40 -7.63 17.11
CA LEU A 611 13.41 -7.12 18.48
C LEU A 611 12.81 -8.15 19.42
N SER A 612 13.52 -8.47 20.51
CA SER A 612 13.10 -9.52 21.46
C SER A 612 11.73 -9.28 22.10
N ASN A 613 11.32 -8.03 22.26
CA ASN A 613 10.06 -7.63 22.87
C ASN A 613 8.89 -7.52 21.88
N GLN A 614 9.08 -7.85 20.59
CA GLN A 614 8.03 -7.77 19.58
C GLN A 614 7.65 -9.14 19.03
N GLY A 615 6.36 -9.34 18.86
CA GLY A 615 5.79 -10.48 18.17
C GLY A 615 4.65 -10.07 17.25
N GLN A 616 4.35 -10.89 16.26
CA GLN A 616 3.28 -10.63 15.31
C GLN A 616 2.61 -11.93 14.86
N ILE A 617 1.29 -11.93 14.83
CA ILE A 617 0.52 -13.04 14.25
C ILE A 617 -0.18 -12.55 13.00
N TYR A 618 0.06 -13.23 11.88
CA TYR A 618 -0.67 -13.06 10.63
C TYR A 618 -1.73 -14.16 10.54
N ALA A 619 -2.99 -13.78 10.38
CA ALA A 619 -4.12 -14.71 10.41
C ALA A 619 -5.16 -14.41 9.31
N ARG A 620 -5.93 -15.45 8.96
CA ARG A 620 -6.98 -15.40 7.94
C ARG A 620 -8.29 -15.94 8.48
N PHE A 621 -9.39 -15.24 8.16
CA PHE A 621 -10.74 -15.75 8.29
C PHE A 621 -11.06 -16.77 7.19
N LYS A 622 -11.83 -17.82 7.49
CA LYS A 622 -12.34 -18.78 6.49
C LYS A 622 -13.22 -18.10 5.46
N GLU A 623 -14.15 -17.29 5.92
CA GLU A 623 -15.01 -16.42 5.12
C GLU A 623 -15.05 -15.04 5.77
N TRP A 624 -14.93 -14.00 4.96
CA TRP A 624 -15.05 -12.64 5.43
C TRP A 624 -16.42 -12.07 5.08
N ARG A 625 -17.18 -11.66 6.10
CA ARG A 625 -18.38 -10.86 6.00
C ARG A 625 -18.22 -9.70 6.95
N HIS A 626 -18.33 -8.49 6.45
CA HIS A 626 -17.99 -7.29 7.21
C HIS A 626 -18.56 -7.26 8.63
N ASP A 627 -19.90 -7.35 8.79
CA ASP A 627 -20.57 -7.24 10.10
C ASP A 627 -20.20 -8.38 11.06
N GLU A 628 -20.13 -9.60 10.55
CA GLU A 628 -19.78 -10.79 11.34
C GLU A 628 -18.30 -10.77 11.71
N GLY A 629 -17.42 -10.43 10.76
CA GLY A 629 -16.00 -10.32 10.98
C GLY A 629 -15.65 -9.22 12.00
N MET A 630 -16.29 -8.05 11.92
CA MET A 630 -16.08 -6.96 12.88
C MET A 630 -16.52 -7.34 14.30
N ARG A 631 -17.59 -8.12 14.43
CA ARG A 631 -18.02 -8.65 15.74
C ARG A 631 -16.96 -9.59 16.32
N VAL A 632 -16.47 -10.54 15.53
CA VAL A 632 -15.41 -11.48 15.95
C VAL A 632 -14.12 -10.73 16.30
N ILE A 633 -13.71 -9.76 15.51
CA ILE A 633 -12.54 -8.90 15.80
C ILE A 633 -12.71 -8.19 17.14
N THR A 634 -13.88 -7.64 17.43
CA THR A 634 -14.14 -6.94 18.71
C THR A 634 -14.08 -7.90 19.89
N GLU A 635 -14.58 -9.13 19.73
CA GLU A 635 -14.52 -10.18 20.74
C GLU A 635 -13.07 -10.62 21.00
N ILE A 636 -12.30 -10.88 19.95
CA ILE A 636 -10.87 -11.21 20.03
C ILE A 636 -10.10 -10.09 20.74
N ARG A 637 -10.30 -8.83 20.35
CA ARG A 637 -9.67 -7.67 21.01
C ARG A 637 -9.94 -7.64 22.52
N THR A 638 -11.19 -7.89 22.89
CA THR A 638 -11.59 -7.91 24.31
C THR A 638 -10.86 -9.00 25.09
N GLN A 639 -10.67 -10.17 24.48
CA GLN A 639 -9.94 -11.29 25.10
C GLN A 639 -8.41 -11.02 25.13
N LEU A 640 -7.84 -10.47 24.06
CA LEU A 640 -6.41 -10.13 24.00
C LEU A 640 -6.02 -9.10 25.08
N ASN A 641 -6.87 -8.10 25.29
CA ASN A 641 -6.65 -7.05 26.30
C ASN A 641 -6.68 -7.57 27.77
N GLN A 642 -7.04 -8.82 27.99
CA GLN A 642 -6.98 -9.43 29.32
C GLN A 642 -5.56 -9.89 29.70
N TYR A 643 -4.60 -9.92 28.76
CA TYR A 643 -3.23 -10.29 29.05
C TYR A 643 -2.44 -9.10 29.64
N PRO A 644 -1.98 -9.17 30.92
CA PRO A 644 -1.48 -7.98 31.61
C PRO A 644 -0.03 -7.62 31.28
N ARG A 645 0.72 -8.53 30.61
CA ARG A 645 2.17 -8.39 30.40
C ARG A 645 2.55 -7.98 28.97
N ALA A 646 1.58 -7.76 28.09
CA ALA A 646 1.84 -7.30 26.74
C ALA A 646 0.72 -6.38 26.25
N ARG A 647 1.07 -5.46 25.39
CA ARG A 647 0.11 -4.74 24.54
C ARG A 647 -0.16 -5.58 23.31
N MET A 648 -1.43 -5.83 23.01
CA MET A 648 -1.84 -6.62 21.84
C MET A 648 -2.81 -5.81 21.01
N ASN A 649 -2.42 -5.46 19.79
CA ASN A 649 -3.24 -4.68 18.87
C ASN A 649 -3.62 -5.52 17.65
N LEU A 650 -4.90 -5.85 17.52
CA LEU A 650 -5.44 -6.48 16.32
C LEU A 650 -5.79 -5.40 15.33
N ARG A 651 -5.18 -5.41 14.14
CA ARG A 651 -5.42 -4.47 13.06
C ARG A 651 -5.66 -5.16 11.73
N ARG A 652 -6.44 -4.51 10.89
CA ARG A 652 -6.69 -4.90 9.51
C ARG A 652 -5.76 -4.10 8.60
N PHE A 653 -5.56 -4.56 7.38
CA PHE A 653 -4.80 -3.81 6.38
C PHE A 653 -5.56 -2.56 5.95
N ALA A 654 -4.85 -1.48 5.72
CA ALA A 654 -5.38 -0.25 5.17
C ALA A 654 -4.98 -0.11 3.69
N ASN A 655 -5.81 0.54 2.88
CA ASN A 655 -5.43 0.91 1.52
C ASN A 655 -4.54 2.18 1.54
N GLY A 656 -3.87 2.46 0.43
CA GLY A 656 -3.07 3.69 0.26
C GLY A 656 -1.63 3.58 0.76
N PRO A 657 -0.91 4.71 0.86
CA PRO A 657 0.49 4.72 1.32
C PRO A 657 0.62 4.34 2.80
N PRO A 658 1.78 3.82 3.22
CA PRO A 658 2.02 3.48 4.61
C PRO A 658 1.96 4.72 5.51
N ILE A 659 1.38 4.57 6.69
CA ILE A 659 1.31 5.60 7.74
C ILE A 659 1.84 5.01 9.06
N GLU A 660 2.46 5.86 9.89
CA GLU A 660 3.05 5.45 11.17
C GLU A 660 1.99 4.93 12.15
N ALA A 661 0.91 5.67 12.31
CA ALA A 661 -0.28 5.32 13.08
C ALA A 661 -1.44 6.24 12.67
N PRO A 662 -2.71 5.90 12.96
CA PRO A 662 -3.82 6.82 12.68
C PRO A 662 -3.67 8.18 13.35
N ILE A 663 -3.29 8.20 14.62
CA ILE A 663 -2.98 9.42 15.37
C ILE A 663 -1.52 9.35 15.80
N ALA A 664 -0.72 10.34 15.42
CA ALA A 664 0.65 10.52 15.86
C ALA A 664 0.89 11.99 16.25
N VAL A 665 1.44 12.20 17.43
CA VAL A 665 1.85 13.52 17.91
C VAL A 665 3.35 13.51 18.12
N ARG A 666 4.08 14.34 17.37
CA ARG A 666 5.53 14.45 17.41
C ARG A 666 5.94 15.68 18.18
N ILE A 667 6.78 15.48 19.18
CA ILE A 667 7.39 16.51 20.00
C ILE A 667 8.86 16.55 19.65
N ARG A 668 9.38 17.70 19.25
CA ARG A 668 10.80 17.89 18.89
C ARG A 668 11.49 18.75 19.93
N GLY A 669 12.73 18.44 20.25
CA GLY A 669 13.52 19.21 21.19
C GLY A 669 14.88 18.56 21.50
N PRO A 670 15.84 19.33 22.06
CA PRO A 670 17.23 18.89 22.20
C PRO A 670 17.48 17.91 23.38
N ASP A 671 16.77 18.07 24.50
CA ASP A 671 17.01 17.32 25.71
C ASP A 671 16.04 16.14 25.88
N LEU A 672 16.58 14.95 26.12
CA LEU A 672 15.80 13.70 26.22
C LEU A 672 14.90 13.64 27.45
N ALA A 673 15.33 14.22 28.58
CA ALA A 673 14.54 14.19 29.81
C ALA A 673 13.30 15.07 29.68
N ALA A 674 13.46 16.29 29.16
CA ALA A 674 12.34 17.20 28.88
C ALA A 674 11.40 16.66 27.78
N LEU A 675 11.94 15.98 26.74
CA LEU A 675 11.12 15.28 25.75
C LEU A 675 10.29 14.16 26.39
N GLY A 676 10.87 13.40 27.32
CA GLY A 676 10.17 12.34 28.04
C GLY A 676 9.02 12.85 28.90
N GLU A 677 9.23 13.98 29.61
CA GLU A 677 8.18 14.64 30.41
C GLU A 677 7.03 15.15 29.52
N LEU A 678 7.36 15.84 28.43
CA LEU A 678 6.38 16.35 27.47
C LEU A 678 5.61 15.19 26.78
N ALA A 679 6.30 14.13 26.40
CA ALA A 679 5.69 12.97 25.82
C ALA A 679 4.72 12.27 26.78
N GLY A 680 5.06 12.20 28.08
CA GLY A 680 4.17 11.70 29.13
C GLY A 680 2.91 12.55 29.31
N GLU A 681 3.02 13.88 29.18
CA GLU A 681 1.86 14.77 29.25
C GLU A 681 0.98 14.64 28.00
N VAL A 682 1.57 14.53 26.80
CA VAL A 682 0.86 14.28 25.56
C VAL A 682 0.16 12.91 25.58
N GLU A 683 0.82 11.88 26.09
CA GLU A 683 0.24 10.54 26.28
C GLU A 683 -1.00 10.60 27.17
N ARG A 684 -0.93 11.31 28.29
CA ARG A 684 -2.07 11.50 29.21
C ARG A 684 -3.23 12.22 28.50
N ILE A 685 -2.94 13.30 27.76
CA ILE A 685 -3.95 14.06 27.00
C ILE A 685 -4.65 13.15 25.97
N ILE A 686 -3.91 12.36 25.21
CA ILE A 686 -4.47 11.46 24.22
C ILE A 686 -5.31 10.37 24.91
N ARG A 687 -4.82 9.76 25.99
CA ARG A 687 -5.51 8.70 26.74
C ARG A 687 -6.82 9.19 27.36
N GLU A 688 -6.90 10.45 27.77
CA GLU A 688 -8.12 11.09 28.30
C GLU A 688 -9.07 11.59 27.20
N THR A 689 -8.67 11.52 25.93
CA THR A 689 -9.52 11.95 24.81
C THR A 689 -10.50 10.82 24.43
N PRO A 690 -11.83 11.10 24.41
CA PRO A 690 -12.81 10.10 24.01
C PRO A 690 -12.56 9.57 22.61
N GLY A 691 -12.67 8.26 22.44
CA GLY A 691 -12.45 7.60 21.15
C GLY A 691 -10.99 7.20 20.88
N ALA A 692 -10.00 7.69 21.63
CA ALA A 692 -8.63 7.22 21.54
C ALA A 692 -8.47 5.85 22.25
N ARG A 693 -7.62 4.99 21.69
CA ARG A 693 -7.24 3.69 22.26
C ARG A 693 -5.80 3.33 21.91
N ASP A 694 -5.25 2.36 22.59
CA ASP A 694 -3.93 1.77 22.33
C ASP A 694 -2.83 2.85 22.22
N VAL A 695 -2.82 3.77 23.19
CA VAL A 695 -1.86 4.87 23.24
C VAL A 695 -0.47 4.33 23.58
N SER A 696 0.52 4.61 22.73
CA SER A 696 1.92 4.20 22.87
C SER A 696 2.83 5.42 22.96
N ASN A 697 3.71 5.40 23.94
CA ASN A 697 4.75 6.39 24.15
C ASN A 697 6.10 5.68 24.34
N PRO A 698 6.94 5.60 23.31
CA PRO A 698 8.24 4.93 23.39
C PRO A 698 9.19 5.54 24.43
N MET A 699 9.07 6.86 24.72
CA MET A 699 9.90 7.55 25.70
C MET A 699 9.57 7.19 27.16
N ALA A 700 8.38 6.66 27.42
CA ALA A 700 8.01 6.20 28.75
C ALA A 700 8.71 4.89 29.15
N GLU A 701 9.20 4.15 28.17
CA GLU A 701 9.85 2.87 28.36
C GLU A 701 11.36 3.05 28.50
N ARG A 702 11.91 2.50 29.57
CA ARG A 702 13.35 2.55 29.82
C ARG A 702 13.91 1.14 29.90
N LEU A 703 15.10 0.97 29.36
CA LEU A 703 15.91 -0.25 29.54
C LEU A 703 16.64 -0.18 30.86
N ILE A 704 16.90 -1.34 31.44
CA ILE A 704 17.84 -1.49 32.52
C ILE A 704 19.06 -2.19 31.93
N ASP A 705 20.12 -1.43 31.75
CA ASP A 705 21.41 -1.93 31.27
C ASP A 705 22.28 -2.38 32.45
N LEU A 706 23.06 -3.42 32.23
CA LEU A 706 24.07 -3.88 33.16
C LEU A 706 25.43 -3.31 32.74
N ASP A 707 25.81 -2.19 33.33
CA ASP A 707 27.12 -1.59 33.07
C ASP A 707 28.20 -2.24 33.97
N LEU A 708 29.29 -2.64 33.34
CA LEU A 708 30.45 -3.21 34.06
C LEU A 708 31.51 -2.15 34.27
N ASN A 709 31.46 -1.55 35.45
CA ASN A 709 32.42 -0.52 35.83
C ASN A 709 33.79 -1.16 36.13
N ILE A 710 34.75 -1.03 35.20
CA ILE A 710 36.09 -1.61 35.33
C ILE A 710 36.93 -0.74 36.26
N ASP A 711 37.55 -1.37 37.27
CA ASP A 711 38.54 -0.73 38.15
C ASP A 711 39.91 -0.78 37.46
N ASP A 712 40.25 0.27 36.72
CA ASP A 712 41.53 0.39 35.99
C ASP A 712 42.76 0.24 36.91
N ALA A 713 42.66 0.71 38.15
CA ALA A 713 43.78 0.61 39.13
C ALA A 713 43.94 -0.85 39.59
N ALA A 714 42.85 -1.56 39.86
CA ALA A 714 42.87 -2.98 40.18
C ALA A 714 43.36 -3.83 39.04
N ALA A 715 42.92 -3.55 37.81
CA ALA A 715 43.35 -4.22 36.58
C ALA A 715 44.86 -4.02 36.34
N ALA A 716 45.36 -2.77 36.44
CA ALA A 716 46.74 -2.45 36.27
C ALA A 716 47.65 -3.10 37.33
N LEU A 717 47.26 -3.09 38.60
CA LEU A 717 47.99 -3.77 39.69
C LEU A 717 48.14 -5.30 39.47
N ARG A 718 47.15 -5.93 38.83
CA ARG A 718 47.17 -7.36 38.49
C ARG A 718 47.76 -7.69 37.13
N GLY A 719 48.12 -6.65 36.38
CA GLY A 719 48.67 -6.76 35.01
C GLY A 719 47.66 -7.27 33.99
N VAL A 720 46.37 -6.97 34.20
CA VAL A 720 45.29 -7.33 33.28
C VAL A 720 45.02 -6.16 32.34
N PRO A 721 45.22 -6.30 31.02
CA PRO A 721 44.84 -5.27 30.05
C PRO A 721 43.32 -5.14 29.95
N ALA A 722 42.81 -3.91 29.78
CA ALA A 722 41.35 -3.69 29.64
C ALA A 722 40.79 -4.50 28.46
N GLY A 723 41.48 -4.57 27.32
CA GLY A 723 41.03 -5.36 26.17
C GLY A 723 40.95 -6.88 26.45
N ALA A 724 41.64 -7.42 27.44
CA ALA A 724 41.51 -8.85 27.83
C ALA A 724 40.20 -9.08 28.58
N ILE A 725 39.69 -8.08 29.34
CA ILE A 725 38.39 -8.11 29.98
C ILE A 725 37.30 -8.12 28.94
N ASP A 726 37.33 -7.16 28.03
CA ASP A 726 36.35 -7.02 26.95
C ASP A 726 36.27 -8.23 26.05
N GLN A 727 37.43 -8.79 25.66
CA GLN A 727 37.53 -9.99 24.84
C GLN A 727 36.94 -11.21 25.56
N THR A 728 37.25 -11.39 26.83
CA THR A 728 36.73 -12.52 27.62
C THR A 728 35.23 -12.44 27.79
N LEU A 729 34.70 -11.24 28.08
CA LEU A 729 33.28 -11.00 28.19
C LEU A 729 32.57 -11.25 26.87
N ARG A 730 33.12 -10.72 25.76
CA ARG A 730 32.55 -10.94 24.43
C ARG A 730 32.47 -12.42 24.07
N ILE A 731 33.54 -13.19 24.33
CA ILE A 731 33.54 -14.65 24.05
C ILE A 731 32.53 -15.35 24.97
N ALA A 732 32.48 -15.00 26.24
CA ALA A 732 31.62 -15.67 27.20
C ALA A 732 30.14 -15.41 26.94
N ILE A 733 29.75 -14.16 26.64
CA ILE A 733 28.36 -13.72 26.50
C ILE A 733 27.85 -13.91 25.07
N ALA A 734 28.50 -13.26 24.09
CA ALA A 734 28.04 -13.26 22.70
C ALA A 734 28.53 -14.49 21.91
N GLY A 735 29.66 -15.08 22.33
CA GLY A 735 30.38 -16.05 21.51
C GLY A 735 31.28 -15.39 20.48
N LEU A 736 32.30 -16.11 20.04
CA LEU A 736 33.24 -15.66 19.01
C LEU A 736 33.31 -16.70 17.88
N PRO A 737 32.92 -16.38 16.64
CA PRO A 737 33.18 -17.21 15.51
C PRO A 737 34.73 -17.31 15.29
N VAL A 738 35.25 -18.50 15.40
CA VAL A 738 36.72 -18.74 15.37
C VAL A 738 37.20 -19.46 14.15
N ALA A 739 36.33 -20.23 13.48
CA ALA A 739 36.68 -20.99 12.29
C ALA A 739 35.42 -21.34 11.49
N GLN A 740 35.59 -22.05 10.37
CA GLN A 740 34.50 -22.61 9.61
C GLN A 740 34.57 -24.14 9.60
N PHE A 741 33.43 -24.76 9.71
CA PHE A 741 33.22 -26.19 9.51
C PHE A 741 32.55 -26.41 8.16
N ARG A 742 33.05 -27.36 7.36
CA ARG A 742 32.44 -27.75 6.09
C ARG A 742 31.85 -29.14 6.22
N ASP A 743 30.57 -29.26 5.91
CA ASP A 743 29.92 -30.56 5.88
C ASP A 743 30.24 -31.33 4.58
N PRO A 744 29.92 -32.63 4.50
CA PRO A 744 30.15 -33.43 3.28
C PRO A 744 29.38 -32.92 2.03
N ALA A 745 28.36 -32.10 2.19
CA ALA A 745 27.62 -31.45 1.10
C ALA A 745 28.34 -30.21 0.57
N GLY A 746 29.35 -29.68 1.31
CA GLY A 746 30.12 -28.49 0.99
C GLY A 746 29.58 -27.23 1.65
N ASP A 747 28.51 -27.31 2.46
CA ASP A 747 27.96 -26.19 3.21
C ASP A 747 28.91 -25.80 4.34
N ALA A 748 29.06 -24.47 4.53
CA ALA A 748 29.92 -23.90 5.56
C ALA A 748 29.10 -23.43 6.76
N PHE A 749 29.54 -23.83 7.95
CA PHE A 749 28.95 -23.48 9.24
C PHE A 749 29.98 -22.82 10.14
N PRO A 750 29.63 -21.78 10.92
CA PRO A 750 30.56 -21.17 11.84
C PRO A 750 30.89 -22.12 13.00
N VAL A 751 32.18 -22.15 13.38
CA VAL A 751 32.63 -22.73 14.63
C VAL A 751 32.66 -21.61 15.67
N VAL A 752 31.80 -21.69 16.69
CA VAL A 752 31.64 -20.62 17.67
C VAL A 752 32.12 -21.06 19.04
N LEU A 753 33.13 -20.34 19.56
CA LEU A 753 33.61 -20.52 20.94
C LEU A 753 32.77 -19.65 21.89
N ARG A 754 32.25 -20.25 22.96
CA ARG A 754 31.52 -19.51 24.01
C ARG A 754 31.59 -20.23 25.36
N ALA A 755 31.20 -19.55 26.43
CA ALA A 755 31.00 -20.20 27.73
C ALA A 755 29.80 -21.15 27.70
N PRO A 756 29.75 -22.19 28.55
CA PRO A 756 28.59 -23.07 28.63
C PRO A 756 27.35 -22.29 29.03
N ARG A 757 26.25 -22.56 28.32
CA ARG A 757 24.96 -21.90 28.55
C ARG A 757 23.86 -22.95 28.50
N GLU A 758 23.08 -23.04 29.55
CA GLU A 758 21.90 -23.90 29.52
C GLU A 758 20.78 -23.07 28.95
N ASP A 759 19.97 -22.32 29.29
CA ASP A 759 18.94 -21.53 28.56
C ASP A 759 19.24 -20.05 28.53
N ALA A 760 19.74 -19.47 29.61
CA ALA A 760 20.18 -18.09 29.73
C ALA A 760 21.36 -18.01 30.71
N MET A 761 22.32 -17.10 30.42
CA MET A 761 23.44 -16.86 31.31
C MET A 761 22.94 -16.00 32.50
N PRO A 762 22.89 -16.52 33.71
CA PRO A 762 22.50 -15.70 34.87
C PRO A 762 23.59 -14.66 35.15
N VAL A 763 23.21 -13.46 35.61
CA VAL A 763 24.16 -12.38 35.94
C VAL A 763 25.26 -12.86 36.90
N SER A 764 24.93 -13.76 37.84
CA SER A 764 25.89 -14.39 38.75
C SER A 764 26.98 -15.25 38.07
N ALA A 765 26.78 -15.66 36.82
CA ALA A 765 27.82 -16.38 36.08
C ALA A 765 28.97 -15.46 35.68
N LEU A 766 28.74 -14.14 35.52
CA LEU A 766 29.80 -13.16 35.28
C LEU A 766 30.83 -13.12 36.40
N GLU A 767 30.39 -13.32 37.67
CA GLU A 767 31.28 -13.33 38.82
C GLU A 767 32.26 -14.52 38.83
N ARG A 768 31.94 -15.57 38.06
CA ARG A 768 32.78 -16.77 37.92
C ARG A 768 33.72 -16.74 36.73
N LEU A 769 33.72 -15.67 35.93
CA LEU A 769 34.63 -15.50 34.84
C LEU A 769 36.03 -15.13 35.38
N TYR A 770 37.05 -15.78 34.86
CA TYR A 770 38.45 -15.49 35.13
C TYR A 770 39.07 -14.76 33.97
N ILE A 771 39.72 -13.66 34.26
CA ILE A 771 40.49 -12.87 33.28
C ILE A 771 41.96 -13.16 33.45
N TRP A 772 42.66 -13.43 32.38
CA TRP A 772 44.09 -13.76 32.45
C TRP A 772 44.95 -12.52 32.25
N ASN A 773 45.96 -12.35 33.12
CA ASN A 773 47.08 -11.45 32.84
C ASN A 773 48.06 -12.14 31.91
N GLY A 774 48.82 -11.43 31.07
CA GLY A 774 49.81 -12.01 30.17
C GLY A 774 50.97 -12.74 30.85
N GLN A 775 50.96 -12.92 32.17
CA GLN A 775 52.01 -13.50 33.00
C GLN A 775 51.58 -14.83 33.66
N GLY A 776 50.47 -15.44 33.24
CA GLY A 776 50.01 -16.74 33.73
C GLY A 776 49.17 -16.69 35.00
N GLY A 777 48.72 -15.53 35.45
CA GLY A 777 47.78 -15.35 36.58
C GLY A 777 46.34 -15.21 36.10
N ALA A 778 45.40 -15.84 36.85
CA ALA A 778 43.97 -15.69 36.62
C ALA A 778 43.36 -14.81 37.73
N THR A 779 42.62 -13.80 37.36
CA THR A 779 41.92 -12.90 38.27
C THR A 779 40.41 -13.01 38.04
N PRO A 780 39.59 -13.25 39.08
CA PRO A 780 38.13 -13.22 38.93
C PRO A 780 37.65 -11.85 38.44
N LEU A 781 36.65 -11.83 37.53
CA LEU A 781 36.07 -10.57 37.02
C LEU A 781 35.52 -9.72 38.18
N SER A 782 34.96 -10.33 39.21
CA SER A 782 34.44 -9.63 40.40
C SER A 782 35.47 -8.82 41.17
N GLU A 783 36.76 -9.06 41.00
CA GLU A 783 37.86 -8.25 41.53
C GLU A 783 38.33 -7.12 40.62
N LEU A 784 37.87 -7.12 39.36
CA LEU A 784 38.27 -6.17 38.28
C LEU A 784 37.14 -5.26 37.87
N ALA A 785 35.90 -5.68 38.04
CA ALA A 785 34.73 -4.91 37.61
C ALA A 785 33.55 -5.11 38.57
N ARG A 786 32.72 -4.09 38.67
CA ARG A 786 31.48 -4.14 39.45
C ARG A 786 30.30 -3.91 38.54
N PRO A 787 29.31 -4.82 38.50
CA PRO A 787 28.10 -4.60 37.75
C PRO A 787 27.24 -3.54 38.44
N THR A 788 26.83 -2.53 37.68
CA THR A 788 25.87 -1.49 38.10
C THR A 788 24.68 -1.53 37.15
N MET A 789 23.47 -1.35 37.68
CA MET A 789 22.28 -1.27 36.87
C MET A 789 22.01 0.20 36.54
N GLU A 790 22.03 0.56 35.28
CA GLU A 790 21.72 1.91 34.81
C GLU A 790 20.46 1.90 33.97
N SER A 791 19.70 3.00 34.05
CA SER A 791 18.48 3.16 33.29
C SER A 791 18.75 4.02 32.06
N SER A 792 18.61 3.42 30.86
CA SER A 792 18.81 4.07 29.57
C SER A 792 17.51 4.20 28.77
N PRO A 793 17.42 5.16 27.82
CA PRO A 793 16.33 5.22 26.86
C PRO A 793 16.27 3.94 26.03
N ALA A 794 15.07 3.42 25.80
CA ALA A 794 14.90 2.23 24.96
C ALA A 794 15.13 2.52 23.47
N SER A 795 14.72 3.71 23.01
CA SER A 795 14.92 4.23 21.65
C SER A 795 15.13 5.73 21.71
N ILE A 796 15.98 6.23 20.82
CA ILE A 796 16.10 7.66 20.53
C ILE A 796 15.76 7.83 19.04
N ASP A 797 14.62 8.47 18.82
CA ASP A 797 14.14 8.72 17.47
C ASP A 797 14.50 10.16 17.06
N ARG A 798 14.87 10.32 15.79
CA ARG A 798 15.20 11.63 15.22
C ARG A 798 14.46 11.79 13.89
N VAL A 799 13.93 12.98 13.67
CA VAL A 799 13.28 13.36 12.41
C VAL A 799 13.91 14.66 11.94
N GLN A 800 14.36 14.70 10.71
CA GLN A 800 15.10 15.84 10.14
C GLN A 800 16.29 16.27 11.04
N ARG A 801 17.02 15.25 11.57
CA ARG A 801 18.20 15.42 12.40
C ARG A 801 17.94 16.05 13.79
N GLU A 802 16.66 16.16 14.21
CA GLU A 802 16.27 16.63 15.53
C GLU A 802 15.67 15.48 16.35
N ARG A 803 16.03 15.40 17.63
CA ARG A 803 15.45 14.41 18.55
C ARG A 803 13.93 14.61 18.62
N THR A 804 13.19 13.54 18.49
CA THR A 804 11.73 13.57 18.39
C THR A 804 11.14 12.46 19.25
N ALA A 805 10.16 12.81 20.06
CA ALA A 805 9.29 11.85 20.74
C ALA A 805 7.96 11.76 19.98
N THR A 806 7.58 10.56 19.55
CA THR A 806 6.31 10.34 18.85
C THR A 806 5.37 9.55 19.74
N VAL A 807 4.26 10.15 20.14
CA VAL A 807 3.17 9.46 20.86
C VAL A 807 2.12 9.08 19.84
N THR A 808 1.81 7.79 19.77
CA THR A 808 0.86 7.24 18.79
C THR A 808 -0.40 6.71 19.45
N ALA A 809 -1.51 6.69 18.71
CA ALA A 809 -2.75 6.11 19.17
C ALA A 809 -3.62 5.63 17.99
N TYR A 810 -4.55 4.72 18.31
CA TYR A 810 -5.60 4.26 17.41
C TYR A 810 -6.95 4.83 17.85
N THR A 811 -7.97 4.67 16.99
CA THR A 811 -9.34 5.08 17.32
C THR A 811 -10.24 3.89 17.59
N GLN A 812 -11.26 4.09 18.42
CA GLN A 812 -12.34 3.12 18.56
C GLN A 812 -13.17 3.06 17.27
N PRO A 813 -13.82 1.93 16.95
CA PRO A 813 -14.53 1.75 15.68
C PRO A 813 -15.60 2.80 15.36
N ASP A 814 -16.25 3.36 16.36
CA ASP A 814 -17.34 4.35 16.19
C ASP A 814 -16.85 5.79 16.10
N PHE A 815 -15.55 6.03 16.15
CA PHE A 815 -14.94 7.35 16.13
C PHE A 815 -14.15 7.59 14.85
N LEU A 816 -14.40 8.74 14.23
CA LEU A 816 -13.59 9.19 13.08
C LEU A 816 -12.23 9.68 13.53
N ILE A 817 -11.16 9.26 12.85
CA ILE A 817 -9.77 9.64 13.14
C ILE A 817 -9.62 11.17 13.14
N SER A 818 -10.19 11.85 12.14
CA SER A 818 -10.16 13.31 12.04
C SER A 818 -10.82 14.03 13.22
N GLY A 819 -11.91 13.46 13.77
CA GLY A 819 -12.60 13.99 14.94
C GLY A 819 -11.75 13.87 16.20
N VAL A 820 -11.21 12.68 16.48
CA VAL A 820 -10.35 12.44 17.65
C VAL A 820 -9.06 13.27 17.55
N THR A 821 -8.46 13.38 16.36
CA THR A 821 -7.27 14.21 16.13
C THR A 821 -7.55 15.69 16.40
N ALA A 822 -8.72 16.19 16.00
CA ALA A 822 -9.12 17.59 16.28
C ALA A 822 -9.32 17.83 17.78
N ASP A 823 -9.93 16.90 18.51
CA ASP A 823 -10.10 16.97 19.96
C ASP A 823 -8.75 16.93 20.68
N VAL A 824 -7.83 16.08 20.24
CA VAL A 824 -6.44 16.05 20.74
C VAL A 824 -5.75 17.39 20.47
N ALA A 825 -5.86 17.93 19.26
CA ALA A 825 -5.26 19.23 18.90
C ALA A 825 -5.75 20.35 19.80
N GLN A 826 -7.06 20.45 20.03
CA GLN A 826 -7.65 21.45 20.92
C GLN A 826 -7.14 21.33 22.36
N ARG A 827 -6.97 20.10 22.86
CA ARG A 827 -6.45 19.88 24.22
C ARG A 827 -4.96 20.20 24.32
N LEU A 828 -4.19 19.96 23.25
CA LEU A 828 -2.75 20.27 23.17
C LEU A 828 -2.46 21.79 23.14
N GLU A 829 -3.41 22.65 22.76
CA GLU A 829 -3.26 24.12 22.84
C GLU A 829 -2.97 24.61 24.28
N ALA A 830 -3.40 23.86 25.29
CA ALA A 830 -3.13 24.18 26.69
C ALA A 830 -1.72 23.77 27.16
N LEU A 831 -1.00 22.97 26.35
CA LEU A 831 0.34 22.50 26.69
C LEU A 831 1.36 23.64 26.62
N ARG A 832 2.12 23.85 27.69
CA ARG A 832 3.18 24.87 27.72
C ARG A 832 4.49 24.24 27.23
N LEU A 833 4.94 24.68 26.07
CA LEU A 833 6.19 24.22 25.50
C LEU A 833 7.34 25.10 25.96
N PRO A 834 8.48 24.55 26.45
CA PRO A 834 9.71 25.30 26.69
C PRO A 834 10.27 25.89 25.38
N ALA A 835 11.16 26.88 25.49
CA ALA A 835 11.83 27.44 24.32
C ALA A 835 12.68 26.38 23.61
N GLY A 836 12.57 26.27 22.28
CA GLY A 836 13.26 25.27 21.46
C GLY A 836 12.50 23.93 21.31
N TYR A 837 11.30 23.82 21.87
CA TYR A 837 10.43 22.65 21.66
C TYR A 837 9.25 23.00 20.75
N SER A 838 8.86 22.02 19.95
CA SER A 838 7.71 22.15 19.05
C SER A 838 6.88 20.87 19.04
N VAL A 839 5.56 21.02 18.77
CA VAL A 839 4.64 19.91 18.60
C VAL A 839 4.07 19.95 17.20
N SER A 840 4.01 18.81 16.56
CA SER A 840 3.43 18.63 15.22
C SER A 840 2.62 17.34 15.16
N PHE A 841 1.62 17.30 14.27
CA PHE A 841 0.85 16.10 14.00
C PHE A 841 1.48 15.30 12.86
N GLY A 842 1.61 13.98 13.06
CA GLY A 842 1.98 12.99 12.08
C GLY A 842 0.79 12.09 11.73
N GLY A 843 1.09 10.89 11.26
CA GLY A 843 0.09 9.87 11.00
C GLY A 843 -0.89 10.25 9.88
N GLU A 844 -2.18 9.90 10.06
CA GLU A 844 -3.19 10.20 9.03
C GLU A 844 -3.37 11.69 8.79
N ALA A 845 -3.26 12.53 9.81
CA ALA A 845 -3.39 13.98 9.65
C ALA A 845 -2.32 14.56 8.72
N GLU A 846 -1.07 14.14 8.86
CA GLU A 846 0.02 14.53 7.97
C GLU A 846 -0.17 13.96 6.56
N ALA A 847 -0.48 12.68 6.45
CA ALA A 847 -0.73 12.04 5.17
C ALA A 847 -1.92 12.68 4.44
N GLN A 848 -2.98 13.05 5.17
CA GLN A 848 -4.12 13.78 4.66
C GLN A 848 -3.73 15.18 4.16
N ALA A 849 -3.01 15.96 4.97
CA ALA A 849 -2.56 17.29 4.57
C ALA A 849 -1.71 17.27 3.30
N ARG A 850 -0.80 16.29 3.19
CA ARG A 850 0.04 16.09 2.00
C ARG A 850 -0.78 15.66 0.78
N SER A 851 -1.66 14.66 0.93
CA SER A 851 -2.46 14.12 -0.18
C SER A 851 -3.50 15.12 -0.69
N PHE A 852 -4.20 15.82 0.21
CA PHE A 852 -5.20 16.82 -0.16
C PHE A 852 -4.57 18.14 -0.61
N GLY A 853 -3.32 18.44 -0.23
CA GLY A 853 -2.59 19.61 -0.72
C GLY A 853 -2.51 19.69 -2.25
N GLY A 854 -2.37 18.55 -2.92
CA GLY A 854 -2.38 18.45 -4.38
C GLY A 854 -3.77 18.52 -5.03
N LEU A 855 -4.84 18.16 -4.30
CA LEU A 855 -6.20 18.12 -4.85
C LEU A 855 -6.77 19.52 -5.12
N GLY A 856 -6.50 20.50 -4.26
CA GLY A 856 -6.97 21.88 -4.46
C GLY A 856 -6.56 22.45 -5.81
N PRO A 857 -5.26 22.50 -6.14
CA PRO A 857 -4.80 22.90 -7.48
C PRO A 857 -5.38 22.06 -8.62
N ALA A 858 -5.49 20.73 -8.45
CA ALA A 858 -6.06 19.85 -9.47
C ALA A 858 -7.53 20.18 -9.75
N ILE A 859 -8.34 20.40 -8.71
CA ILE A 859 -9.74 20.81 -8.84
C ILE A 859 -9.85 22.18 -9.54
N LEU A 860 -9.00 23.15 -9.18
CA LEU A 860 -8.99 24.46 -9.82
C LEU A 860 -8.66 24.34 -11.31
N ILE A 861 -7.63 23.58 -11.67
CA ILE A 861 -7.25 23.33 -13.07
C ILE A 861 -8.42 22.67 -13.83
N ALA A 862 -9.08 21.67 -13.22
CA ALA A 862 -10.25 21.02 -13.80
C ALA A 862 -11.38 22.03 -14.07
N ILE A 863 -11.75 22.84 -13.07
CA ILE A 863 -12.81 23.85 -13.18
C ILE A 863 -12.47 24.88 -14.27
N PHE A 864 -11.27 25.47 -14.25
CA PHE A 864 -10.83 26.44 -15.23
C PHE A 864 -10.75 25.84 -16.64
N GLY A 865 -10.23 24.63 -16.78
CA GLY A 865 -10.17 23.91 -18.04
C GLY A 865 -11.56 23.67 -18.63
N VAL A 866 -12.49 23.21 -17.80
CA VAL A 866 -13.89 23.01 -18.18
C VAL A 866 -14.54 24.34 -18.58
N LEU A 867 -14.38 25.40 -17.80
CA LEU A 867 -14.90 26.72 -18.14
C LEU A 867 -14.32 27.27 -19.45
N ALA A 868 -13.02 27.02 -19.71
CA ALA A 868 -12.39 27.43 -20.98
C ALA A 868 -13.00 26.71 -22.19
N VAL A 869 -13.25 25.38 -22.09
CA VAL A 869 -13.92 24.63 -23.18
C VAL A 869 -15.34 25.15 -23.39
N LEU A 870 -16.10 25.38 -22.30
CA LEU A 870 -17.45 25.93 -22.39
C LEU A 870 -17.46 27.32 -23.02
N LEU A 871 -16.47 28.16 -22.71
CA LEU A 871 -16.36 29.49 -23.29
C LEU A 871 -16.02 29.44 -24.81
N LEU A 872 -15.18 28.48 -25.19
CA LEU A 872 -14.87 28.25 -26.61
C LEU A 872 -16.09 27.75 -27.40
N GLU A 873 -16.92 26.90 -26.74
CA GLU A 873 -18.13 26.35 -27.37
C GLU A 873 -19.27 27.38 -27.50
N PHE A 874 -19.53 28.15 -26.46
CA PHE A 874 -20.68 29.08 -26.40
C PHE A 874 -20.32 30.53 -26.71
N GLY A 875 -19.06 30.92 -26.68
CA GLY A 875 -18.57 32.27 -27.02
C GLY A 875 -19.00 33.38 -26.04
N THR A 876 -19.74 33.07 -24.97
CA THR A 876 -20.28 34.06 -24.01
C THR A 876 -20.20 33.59 -22.58
N PHE A 877 -19.76 34.46 -21.66
CA PHE A 877 -19.69 34.16 -20.23
C PHE A 877 -21.06 33.86 -19.60
N ALA A 878 -22.14 34.51 -20.11
CA ALA A 878 -23.47 34.32 -19.59
C ALA A 878 -23.96 32.87 -19.77
N VAL A 879 -23.80 32.34 -21.00
CA VAL A 879 -24.21 30.96 -21.32
C VAL A 879 -23.29 29.96 -20.66
N THR A 880 -21.99 30.21 -20.66
CA THR A 880 -21.01 29.41 -19.92
C THR A 880 -21.38 29.29 -18.42
N GLY A 881 -21.74 30.42 -17.77
CA GLY A 881 -22.19 30.45 -16.38
C GLY A 881 -23.47 29.67 -16.14
N VAL A 882 -24.45 29.72 -17.07
CA VAL A 882 -25.68 28.91 -16.98
C VAL A 882 -25.38 27.42 -16.99
N VAL A 883 -24.49 26.97 -17.89
CA VAL A 883 -24.12 25.56 -18.02
C VAL A 883 -23.33 25.10 -16.78
N ALA A 884 -22.37 25.89 -16.33
CA ALA A 884 -21.55 25.56 -15.16
C ALA A 884 -22.36 25.54 -13.82
N PHE A 885 -23.51 26.24 -13.78
CA PHE A 885 -24.35 26.30 -12.60
C PHE A 885 -25.02 24.96 -12.23
N VAL A 886 -24.87 23.93 -13.03
CA VAL A 886 -25.33 22.57 -12.68
C VAL A 886 -24.45 21.93 -11.61
N ILE A 887 -23.18 22.28 -11.56
CA ILE A 887 -22.18 21.67 -10.64
C ILE A 887 -22.65 21.68 -9.15
N PRO A 888 -23.13 22.78 -8.56
CA PRO A 888 -23.65 22.80 -7.21
C PRO A 888 -24.71 21.73 -6.91
N PHE A 889 -25.59 21.41 -7.85
CA PHE A 889 -26.67 20.44 -7.64
C PHE A 889 -26.16 19.00 -7.63
N GLY A 890 -25.15 18.72 -8.40
CA GLY A 890 -24.46 17.44 -8.32
C GLY A 890 -23.75 17.25 -7.01
N ILE A 891 -22.97 18.24 -6.60
CA ILE A 891 -22.30 18.22 -5.29
C ILE A 891 -23.31 18.01 -4.16
N MET A 892 -24.45 18.70 -4.19
CA MET A 892 -25.54 18.53 -3.23
C MET A 892 -26.02 17.08 -3.18
N GLY A 893 -26.28 16.47 -4.34
CA GLY A 893 -26.74 15.08 -4.43
C GLY A 893 -25.71 14.07 -3.90
N GLY A 894 -24.43 14.28 -4.22
CA GLY A 894 -23.33 13.47 -3.73
C GLY A 894 -23.18 13.55 -2.21
N LEU A 895 -23.25 14.75 -1.61
CA LEU A 895 -23.18 14.94 -0.15
C LEU A 895 -24.34 14.26 0.57
N ILE A 896 -25.57 14.38 0.02
CA ILE A 896 -26.75 13.72 0.58
C ILE A 896 -26.62 12.20 0.49
N ALA A 897 -26.13 11.68 -0.63
CA ALA A 897 -25.96 10.24 -0.80
C ALA A 897 -24.92 9.66 0.17
N LEU A 898 -23.77 10.32 0.34
CA LEU A 898 -22.76 9.92 1.33
C LEU A 898 -23.34 9.93 2.75
N PHE A 899 -24.09 10.97 3.11
CA PHE A 899 -24.69 11.08 4.43
C PHE A 899 -25.73 9.98 4.70
N LEU A 900 -26.56 9.66 3.71
CA LEU A 900 -27.54 8.57 3.82
C LEU A 900 -26.89 7.19 3.84
N GLY A 901 -25.74 7.03 3.15
CA GLY A 901 -24.96 5.80 3.14
C GLY A 901 -24.09 5.59 4.38
N GLY A 902 -23.95 6.62 5.24
CA GLY A 902 -23.09 6.54 6.42
C GLY A 902 -21.60 6.61 6.10
N GLU A 903 -21.22 7.06 4.91
CA GLU A 903 -19.85 7.14 4.44
C GLU A 903 -19.22 8.50 4.73
N SER A 904 -17.88 8.51 4.89
CA SER A 904 -17.09 9.73 5.10
C SER A 904 -16.68 10.40 3.78
N LEU A 905 -16.20 11.64 3.85
CA LEU A 905 -15.51 12.32 2.75
C LEU A 905 -14.09 11.71 2.59
N SER A 906 -14.05 10.52 2.01
CA SER A 906 -12.79 9.86 1.70
C SER A 906 -12.08 10.48 0.49
N PHE A 907 -10.79 10.17 0.31
CA PHE A 907 -10.03 10.59 -0.88
C PHE A 907 -10.74 10.13 -2.17
N THR A 908 -11.29 8.92 -2.17
CA THR A 908 -12.03 8.35 -3.30
C THR A 908 -13.37 9.06 -3.53
N ALA A 909 -14.10 9.45 -2.47
CA ALA A 909 -15.31 10.26 -2.61
C ALA A 909 -15.03 11.60 -3.29
N ILE A 910 -13.90 12.26 -2.97
CA ILE A 910 -13.51 13.53 -3.61
C ILE A 910 -13.20 13.33 -5.09
N ILE A 911 -12.54 12.22 -5.48
CA ILE A 911 -12.37 11.86 -6.90
C ILE A 911 -13.75 11.73 -7.58
N GLY A 912 -14.74 11.13 -6.89
CA GLY A 912 -16.11 11.06 -7.36
C GLY A 912 -16.73 12.44 -7.62
N PHE A 913 -16.53 13.42 -6.74
CA PHE A 913 -16.99 14.79 -6.96
C PHE A 913 -16.31 15.46 -8.16
N VAL A 914 -15.01 15.27 -8.34
CA VAL A 914 -14.30 15.81 -9.52
C VAL A 914 -14.83 15.19 -10.82
N ALA A 915 -15.04 13.88 -10.83
CA ALA A 915 -15.64 13.18 -11.96
C ALA A 915 -17.04 13.70 -12.29
N LEU A 916 -17.84 13.93 -11.25
CA LEU A 916 -19.21 14.42 -11.36
C LEU A 916 -19.31 15.78 -12.07
N ILE A 917 -18.32 16.67 -11.84
CA ILE A 917 -18.26 17.97 -12.54
C ILE A 917 -18.26 17.77 -14.06
N GLY A 918 -17.42 16.88 -14.57
CA GLY A 918 -17.34 16.62 -16.02
C GLY A 918 -18.61 15.98 -16.60
N ILE A 919 -19.22 15.06 -15.82
CA ILE A 919 -20.41 14.31 -16.28
C ILE A 919 -21.64 15.22 -16.37
N GLU A 920 -21.87 16.06 -15.38
CA GLU A 920 -23.08 16.88 -15.29
C GLU A 920 -23.13 17.99 -16.30
N ILE A 921 -22.01 18.62 -16.58
CA ILE A 921 -21.88 19.71 -17.55
C ILE A 921 -22.32 19.25 -18.94
N LYS A 922 -21.99 18.05 -19.34
CA LYS A 922 -22.37 17.44 -20.62
C LYS A 922 -23.87 17.49 -20.85
N ASN A 923 -24.66 17.15 -19.84
CA ASN A 923 -26.12 17.16 -19.91
C ASN A 923 -26.69 18.57 -20.10
N SER A 924 -26.05 19.58 -19.53
CA SER A 924 -26.46 20.98 -19.66
C SER A 924 -26.01 21.60 -20.99
N ILE A 925 -24.85 21.21 -21.53
CA ILE A 925 -24.39 21.59 -22.87
C ILE A 925 -25.46 21.25 -23.92
N LEU A 926 -25.88 19.98 -23.95
CA LEU A 926 -26.85 19.48 -24.92
C LEU A 926 -28.20 20.20 -24.86
N LEU A 927 -28.66 20.58 -23.67
CA LEU A 927 -29.88 21.35 -23.49
C LEU A 927 -29.77 22.78 -24.04
N VAL A 928 -28.70 23.47 -23.64
CA VAL A 928 -28.48 24.88 -23.99
C VAL A 928 -28.16 25.02 -25.47
N GLU A 929 -27.39 24.12 -26.06
CA GLU A 929 -27.09 24.09 -27.48
C GLU A 929 -28.36 23.91 -28.31
N PHE A 930 -29.26 22.99 -27.91
CA PHE A 930 -30.55 22.82 -28.60
C PHE A 930 -31.43 24.07 -28.51
N ALA A 931 -31.46 24.74 -27.33
CA ALA A 931 -32.16 25.99 -27.17
C ALA A 931 -31.59 27.09 -28.05
N ASN A 932 -30.26 27.23 -28.17
CA ASN A 932 -29.57 28.16 -29.04
C ASN A 932 -29.91 27.89 -30.52
N GLN A 933 -29.87 26.64 -30.96
CA GLN A 933 -30.24 26.25 -32.33
C GLN A 933 -31.69 26.55 -32.64
N SER A 934 -32.62 26.34 -31.70
CA SER A 934 -34.05 26.67 -31.86
C SER A 934 -34.27 28.20 -31.97
N ARG A 935 -33.55 28.98 -31.16
CA ARG A 935 -33.52 30.44 -31.26
C ARG A 935 -33.00 30.92 -32.63
N ALA A 936 -31.90 30.33 -33.10
CA ALA A 936 -31.33 30.65 -34.42
C ALA A 936 -32.28 30.35 -35.58
N ARG A 937 -33.27 29.45 -35.38
CA ARG A 937 -34.37 29.16 -36.31
C ARG A 937 -35.55 30.10 -36.16
N GLY A 938 -35.47 31.13 -35.28
CA GLY A 938 -36.52 32.15 -35.06
C GLY A 938 -37.54 31.85 -33.97
N MET A 939 -37.31 30.81 -33.16
CA MET A 939 -38.22 30.46 -32.05
C MET A 939 -38.07 31.47 -30.90
N PRO A 940 -39.16 31.96 -30.27
CA PRO A 940 -39.08 32.81 -29.08
C PRO A 940 -38.33 32.14 -27.91
N LEU A 941 -37.55 32.92 -27.15
CA LEU A 941 -36.67 32.42 -26.07
C LEU A 941 -37.39 31.42 -25.12
N ARG A 942 -38.57 31.77 -24.64
CA ARG A 942 -39.32 30.93 -23.71
C ARG A 942 -39.77 29.60 -24.35
N GLU A 943 -40.26 29.65 -25.54
CA GLU A 943 -40.71 28.48 -26.33
C GLU A 943 -39.51 27.59 -26.71
N ALA A 944 -38.36 28.20 -27.08
CA ALA A 944 -37.14 27.47 -27.37
C ALA A 944 -36.65 26.71 -26.16
N ILE A 945 -36.74 27.29 -24.94
CA ILE A 945 -36.35 26.62 -23.67
C ILE A 945 -37.31 25.50 -23.32
N GLU A 946 -38.60 25.71 -23.40
CA GLU A 946 -39.62 24.69 -23.12
C GLU A 946 -39.48 23.50 -24.09
N THR A 947 -39.34 23.77 -25.38
CA THR A 947 -39.08 22.73 -26.39
C THR A 947 -37.76 22.00 -26.16
N ALA A 948 -36.65 22.70 -25.85
CA ALA A 948 -35.38 22.08 -25.51
C ALA A 948 -35.52 21.18 -24.30
N GLY A 949 -36.21 21.63 -23.25
CA GLY A 949 -36.44 20.83 -22.04
C GLY A 949 -37.19 19.54 -22.34
N GLU A 950 -38.26 19.59 -23.13
CA GLU A 950 -39.08 18.42 -23.48
C GLU A 950 -38.30 17.43 -24.40
N VAL A 951 -37.71 17.92 -25.47
CA VAL A 951 -37.01 17.07 -26.48
C VAL A 951 -35.75 16.41 -25.89
N ARG A 952 -35.00 17.13 -25.09
CA ARG A 952 -33.76 16.63 -24.51
C ARG A 952 -33.93 15.91 -23.18
N PHE A 953 -35.14 15.83 -22.64
CA PHE A 953 -35.39 15.16 -21.36
C PHE A 953 -35.16 13.65 -21.45
N LEU A 954 -35.74 12.98 -22.44
CA LEU A 954 -35.66 11.54 -22.61
C LEU A 954 -34.18 11.06 -22.83
N PRO A 955 -33.42 11.65 -23.78
CA PRO A 955 -32.01 11.26 -23.95
C PRO A 955 -31.20 11.36 -22.64
N VAL A 956 -31.34 12.46 -21.91
CA VAL A 956 -30.59 12.69 -20.66
C VAL A 956 -31.08 11.76 -19.54
N LEU A 957 -32.36 11.48 -19.44
CA LEU A 957 -32.86 10.50 -18.47
C LEU A 957 -32.26 9.11 -18.76
N LEU A 958 -32.18 8.73 -20.04
CA LEU A 958 -31.57 7.45 -20.44
C LEU A 958 -30.08 7.40 -20.13
N THR A 959 -29.33 8.48 -20.43
CA THR A 959 -27.90 8.54 -20.11
C THR A 959 -27.63 8.52 -18.61
N SER A 960 -28.41 9.27 -17.81
CA SER A 960 -28.32 9.22 -16.34
C SER A 960 -28.70 7.84 -15.79
N ALA A 961 -29.77 7.22 -16.29
CA ALA A 961 -30.17 5.88 -15.88
C ALA A 961 -29.12 4.83 -16.25
N THR A 962 -28.48 4.97 -17.42
CA THR A 962 -27.41 4.09 -17.88
C THR A 962 -26.16 4.24 -17.00
N ALA A 963 -25.79 5.48 -16.65
CA ALA A 963 -24.66 5.75 -15.75
C ALA A 963 -24.94 5.22 -14.33
N VAL A 964 -26.13 5.46 -13.79
CA VAL A 964 -26.54 4.89 -12.49
C VAL A 964 -26.53 3.36 -12.53
N GLY A 965 -27.11 2.75 -13.59
CA GLY A 965 -27.10 1.29 -13.77
C GLY A 965 -25.69 0.72 -13.85
N GLY A 966 -24.77 1.40 -14.57
CA GLY A 966 -23.38 1.00 -14.67
C GLY A 966 -22.62 1.03 -13.33
N MET A 967 -22.97 1.95 -12.43
CA MET A 967 -22.33 2.11 -11.11
C MET A 967 -23.02 1.35 -9.98
N THR A 968 -24.26 0.87 -10.20
CA THR A 968 -25.04 0.16 -9.19
C THR A 968 -24.31 -1.08 -8.60
N PRO A 969 -23.60 -1.91 -9.38
CA PRO A 969 -22.84 -3.02 -8.81
C PRO A 969 -21.78 -2.57 -7.82
N LEU A 970 -21.01 -1.50 -8.10
CA LEU A 970 -20.01 -0.95 -7.18
C LEU A 970 -20.63 -0.46 -5.86
N LEU A 971 -21.86 0.04 -5.92
CA LEU A 971 -22.60 0.43 -4.72
C LEU A 971 -23.02 -0.79 -3.90
N LEU A 972 -23.49 -1.86 -4.59
CA LEU A 972 -23.98 -3.09 -3.96
C LEU A 972 -22.85 -3.98 -3.40
N GLU A 973 -21.65 -3.87 -3.94
CA GLU A 973 -20.46 -4.56 -3.43
C GLU A 973 -20.12 -4.09 -1.99
N ASN A 974 -20.58 -2.91 -1.61
CA ASN A 974 -20.34 -2.28 -0.31
C ASN A 974 -18.84 -2.20 0.05
N SER A 975 -18.01 -2.01 -0.98
CA SER A 975 -16.56 -1.87 -0.80
C SER A 975 -16.23 -0.49 -0.21
N PRO A 976 -15.53 -0.42 0.93
CA PRO A 976 -15.18 0.87 1.53
C PRO A 976 -14.37 1.78 0.59
N LEU A 977 -13.65 1.21 -0.39
CA LEU A 977 -12.85 1.97 -1.36
C LEU A 977 -13.68 2.52 -2.52
N PHE A 978 -14.66 1.76 -3.03
CA PHE A 978 -15.39 2.10 -4.27
C PHE A 978 -16.81 2.60 -4.05
N SER A 979 -17.49 2.15 -2.98
CA SER A 979 -18.87 2.58 -2.69
C SER A 979 -18.99 4.10 -2.50
N PRO A 980 -18.06 4.82 -1.85
CA PRO A 980 -18.12 6.28 -1.76
C PRO A 980 -18.10 6.98 -3.14
N ILE A 981 -17.28 6.50 -4.10
CA ILE A 981 -17.27 7.04 -5.47
C ILE A 981 -18.65 6.83 -6.13
N ALA A 982 -19.17 5.60 -6.05
CA ALA A 982 -20.46 5.25 -6.65
C ALA A 982 -21.60 6.06 -6.02
N MET A 983 -21.61 6.22 -4.69
CA MET A 983 -22.62 7.04 -3.98
C MET A 983 -22.62 8.49 -4.43
N VAL A 984 -21.43 9.11 -4.51
CA VAL A 984 -21.29 10.50 -4.98
C VAL A 984 -21.84 10.65 -6.39
N LEU A 985 -21.44 9.74 -7.29
CA LEU A 985 -21.85 9.83 -8.69
C LEU A 985 -23.33 9.52 -8.89
N ILE A 986 -23.86 8.49 -8.26
CA ILE A 986 -25.29 8.13 -8.34
C ILE A 986 -26.14 9.24 -7.74
N GLY A 987 -25.82 9.70 -6.52
CA GLY A 987 -26.54 10.78 -5.85
C GLY A 987 -26.50 12.09 -6.62
N GLY A 988 -25.32 12.44 -7.15
CA GLY A 988 -25.13 13.62 -7.99
C GLY A 988 -25.96 13.55 -9.27
N LEU A 989 -25.88 12.45 -10.01
CA LEU A 989 -26.65 12.25 -11.24
C LEU A 989 -28.16 12.29 -11.02
N ILE A 990 -28.66 11.69 -9.94
CA ILE A 990 -30.09 11.75 -9.60
C ILE A 990 -30.49 13.20 -9.30
N SER A 991 -29.72 13.88 -8.43
CA SER A 991 -30.01 15.28 -8.05
C SER A 991 -29.95 16.21 -9.26
N SER A 992 -28.93 16.12 -10.09
CA SER A 992 -28.80 16.97 -11.27
C SER A 992 -29.87 16.66 -12.33
N THR A 993 -30.19 15.41 -12.56
CA THR A 993 -31.25 15.02 -13.49
C THR A 993 -32.63 15.59 -13.05
N LEU A 994 -32.91 15.63 -11.77
CA LEU A 994 -34.18 16.13 -11.25
C LEU A 994 -34.20 17.67 -11.09
N ILE A 995 -33.16 18.24 -10.47
CA ILE A 995 -33.15 19.65 -10.05
C ILE A 995 -32.58 20.54 -11.14
N ALA A 996 -31.45 20.18 -11.73
CA ALA A 996 -30.80 21.04 -12.75
C ALA A 996 -31.68 21.19 -14.00
N ARG A 997 -32.50 20.18 -14.32
CA ARG A 997 -33.49 20.25 -15.42
C ARG A 997 -34.56 21.31 -15.24
N ILE A 998 -34.80 21.73 -14.02
CA ILE A 998 -35.76 22.80 -13.67
C ILE A 998 -35.02 24.13 -13.51
N VAL A 999 -33.86 24.10 -12.87
CA VAL A 999 -33.13 25.33 -12.50
C VAL A 999 -32.32 25.89 -13.69
N THR A 1000 -31.67 25.06 -14.52
CA THR A 1000 -30.90 25.51 -15.68
C THR A 1000 -31.74 26.23 -16.71
N PRO A 1001 -32.92 25.74 -17.12
CA PRO A 1001 -33.85 26.52 -17.96
C PRO A 1001 -34.27 27.85 -17.36
N ALA A 1002 -34.58 27.89 -16.06
CA ALA A 1002 -34.95 29.13 -15.38
C ALA A 1002 -33.77 30.13 -15.36
N MET A 1003 -32.57 29.65 -15.16
CA MET A 1003 -31.34 30.48 -15.18
C MET A 1003 -31.02 30.99 -16.58
N TYR A 1004 -31.15 30.11 -17.61
CA TYR A 1004 -30.98 30.51 -19.00
C TYR A 1004 -32.00 31.60 -19.39
N LEU A 1005 -33.25 31.52 -18.96
CA LEU A 1005 -34.24 32.56 -19.17
C LEU A 1005 -33.87 33.92 -18.57
N LEU A 1006 -33.13 33.93 -17.45
CA LEU A 1006 -32.69 35.13 -16.75
C LEU A 1006 -31.43 35.77 -17.41
N LEU A 1007 -30.53 34.95 -17.91
CA LEU A 1007 -29.19 35.34 -18.32
C LEU A 1007 -28.91 35.27 -19.84
N ALA A 1008 -29.84 34.68 -20.63
CA ALA A 1008 -29.67 34.58 -22.09
C ALA A 1008 -29.48 35.97 -22.74
N PRO A 1009 -28.59 36.11 -23.73
CA PRO A 1009 -28.42 37.34 -24.46
C PRO A 1009 -29.78 37.79 -25.08
N LYS A 1010 -30.14 39.04 -24.86
CA LYS A 1010 -31.34 39.62 -25.52
C LYS A 1010 -31.06 39.76 -27.00
N ASP A 1011 -31.98 39.36 -27.85
CA ASP A 1011 -31.86 39.52 -29.30
C ASP A 1011 -31.67 41.00 -29.63
N GLU A 1012 -30.52 41.38 -30.22
CA GLU A 1012 -30.23 42.72 -30.75
C GLU A 1012 -31.04 43.03 -32.04
N SER A 1013 -31.94 42.14 -32.46
CA SER A 1013 -32.66 42.24 -33.73
C SER A 1013 -33.93 43.07 -33.72
N SER A 1014 -34.25 43.83 -32.64
CA SER A 1014 -35.43 44.75 -32.64
C SER A 1014 -35.11 46.24 -32.76
N GLY A 1015 -33.89 46.59 -33.25
CA GLY A 1015 -33.43 47.99 -33.31
C GLY A 1015 -32.93 48.49 -34.65
N ALA A 1016 -33.23 47.83 -35.79
CA ALA A 1016 -32.83 48.35 -37.10
C ALA A 1016 -33.97 48.30 -38.15
N VAL A 1017 -35.09 48.93 -37.86
CA VAL A 1017 -36.01 49.47 -38.87
C VAL A 1017 -36.51 50.79 -38.33
N GLY A 1018 -35.81 51.86 -38.70
CA GLY A 1018 -36.20 53.23 -38.47
C GLY A 1018 -35.46 54.10 -39.47
#